data_e6048ec47161295c9bd921349d8d5f69
#
_entry.id   e6048ec47161295c9bd921349d8d5f69
#
_cell.length_a   1.000
_cell.length_b   1.000
_cell.length_c   1.000
_cell.angle_alpha   90.00
_cell.angle_beta   90.00
_cell.angle_gamma   90.00
#
_symmetry.space_group_name_H-M   'P 1'
#
loop_
_entity.id
_entity.type
_entity.pdbx_description
1 polymer ?
#
loop_
_entity_poly.entity_id
_entity_poly.type
_entity_poly.pdbx_seq_one_letter_code
_entity_poly.pdbx_strand_id
1 'polypeptide(L)'
;MPFYVGSGCRPATISNRRIYRIAWSDTPPEMSSWEKCKEFFCSTHQTEALECIRTICHPPAGTTREDVVSRFEQLRTLAYAGCEENIHSGLHGENHFCLMDEDNQEILSVTLDDAGNYTVNCQGYSETHHLTMATEPGVERTEHAEGTSGTSCLPATTAPQTAVEYDAVWSAWQRAAPKGEARGRAAVVQEMRDCLKNGNPVLNVGGAGLTTLPDHLPPHITKLIIPRNNYLTRLSRLPPGLRELSVDGNLLASLPALPPGLQSLSVPGNQLPSLPDLPSGLRKLWASGNRLTSLSALPSGLRELIISSNRLTSLPALPSELRELSVSHNLLPSLPELPSGLQELSVSHNRLTRLPESIISLPSYARVNLDGNPLSERTLRTLRNLTSAPGYSGPRIRFDMAGPSVPREARALHLAVADWLMPTREGEPDPADRWHVSGQEDNAAAFSLFLDRLRETENFEKDPGFKAQISSWLALLAEDDVLRAKTFAMATEATSSCEDRITLALHQMKNVQLVHNAEKGVYDNNLPGLVSTGREIFRMEMLERIAREKVRTLALVDEIEVYLAYQNKLKESLELTSVTAEMRFFGVSGVTASDLRSAERQVKAAENSEFSEWLLQWGPLHSVLERKEPERLNALREKQISDYEDTYQMLSDTELKPSGLVGNTDAERTIGVRAMESAKKEFLNGLRPLVEEMLGSYLKVKARRRLN
;
A
#
# COMPACT_ATOMS: atom_id res chain seq x y z
N MET A 1 -22.55 -14.32 -5.26
CA MET A 1 -21.66 -14.18 -6.42
C MET A 1 -20.59 -15.28 -6.40
N PRO A 2 -19.83 -15.51 -7.44
CA PRO A 2 -18.90 -16.62 -7.50
C PRO A 2 -17.60 -16.33 -6.72
N PHE A 3 -16.99 -17.38 -6.16
CA PHE A 3 -15.65 -17.36 -5.60
C PHE A 3 -14.60 -17.48 -6.71
N TYR A 4 -13.58 -16.62 -6.70
CA TYR A 4 -12.55 -16.59 -7.74
C TYR A 4 -11.26 -17.24 -7.25
N VAL A 5 -10.67 -18.08 -8.11
CA VAL A 5 -9.43 -18.80 -7.83
C VAL A 5 -8.43 -18.65 -8.98
N GLY A 6 -7.15 -18.74 -8.69
CA GLY A 6 -6.06 -18.72 -9.66
C GLY A 6 -5.05 -17.62 -9.41
N SER A 7 -3.83 -17.83 -9.90
CA SER A 7 -2.68 -16.91 -9.77
C SER A 7 -2.34 -16.17 -11.06
N GLY A 8 -3.06 -16.42 -12.15
CA GLY A 8 -2.79 -15.86 -13.48
C GLY A 8 -3.70 -14.70 -13.87
N CYS A 9 -3.56 -14.21 -15.10
CA CYS A 9 -4.31 -13.09 -15.66
C CYS A 9 -5.82 -13.35 -15.85
N ARG A 10 -6.32 -14.56 -15.61
CA ARG A 10 -7.72 -14.95 -15.74
C ARG A 10 -8.13 -15.83 -14.57
N PRO A 11 -8.83 -15.28 -13.59
CA PRO A 11 -9.37 -16.08 -12.50
C PRO A 11 -10.38 -17.11 -13.02
N ALA A 12 -10.38 -18.28 -12.40
CA ALA A 12 -11.47 -19.22 -12.57
C ALA A 12 -12.56 -18.95 -11.55
N THR A 13 -13.79 -19.15 -11.93
CA THR A 13 -14.97 -18.83 -11.14
C THR A 13 -15.55 -20.10 -10.52
N ILE A 14 -15.69 -20.15 -9.20
CA ILE A 14 -16.43 -21.19 -8.50
C ILE A 14 -17.75 -20.59 -8.02
N SER A 15 -18.89 -20.96 -8.63
CA SER A 15 -20.18 -20.40 -8.25
C SER A 15 -20.65 -20.96 -6.90
N ASN A 16 -21.41 -20.17 -6.13
CA ASN A 16 -22.03 -20.59 -4.88
C ASN A 16 -22.87 -21.87 -5.06
N ARG A 17 -23.55 -22.01 -6.20
CA ARG A 17 -24.30 -23.22 -6.53
C ARG A 17 -23.40 -24.46 -6.66
N ARG A 18 -22.14 -24.27 -7.08
CA ARG A 18 -21.16 -25.36 -7.19
C ARG A 18 -20.63 -25.75 -5.82
N ILE A 19 -20.31 -24.77 -4.95
CA ILE A 19 -19.92 -24.98 -3.55
C ILE A 19 -21.03 -25.72 -2.81
N TYR A 20 -22.27 -25.26 -2.94
CA TYR A 20 -23.45 -25.92 -2.37
C TYR A 20 -23.60 -27.39 -2.83
N ARG A 21 -23.40 -27.66 -4.13
CA ARG A 21 -23.47 -29.03 -4.68
C ARG A 21 -22.38 -29.94 -4.09
N ILE A 22 -21.17 -29.41 -3.90
CA ILE A 22 -20.07 -30.13 -3.28
C ILE A 22 -20.39 -30.43 -1.80
N ALA A 23 -20.89 -29.48 -1.04
CA ALA A 23 -21.27 -29.67 0.36
C ALA A 23 -22.41 -30.68 0.52
N TRP A 24 -23.34 -30.76 -0.44
CA TRP A 24 -24.49 -31.67 -0.39
C TRP A 24 -24.17 -33.12 -0.81
N SER A 25 -23.11 -33.34 -1.55
CA SER A 25 -22.78 -34.64 -2.15
C SER A 25 -21.28 -34.87 -2.16
N ASP A 26 -20.83 -36.02 -1.66
CA ASP A 26 -19.42 -36.46 -1.70
C ASP A 26 -18.95 -36.84 -3.11
N THR A 27 -19.73 -36.53 -4.16
CA THR A 27 -19.27 -36.72 -5.53
C THR A 27 -18.18 -35.73 -5.88
N PRO A 28 -17.05 -36.18 -6.47
CA PRO A 28 -15.97 -35.29 -6.91
C PRO A 28 -16.50 -34.21 -7.84
N PRO A 29 -16.02 -32.97 -7.70
CA PRO A 29 -16.48 -31.86 -8.50
C PRO A 29 -16.02 -32.01 -9.97
N GLU A 30 -16.95 -32.31 -10.87
CA GLU A 30 -16.65 -32.43 -12.29
C GLU A 30 -16.30 -31.08 -12.93
N MET A 31 -15.19 -31.04 -13.64
CA MET A 31 -14.82 -29.92 -14.51
C MET A 31 -15.13 -30.24 -15.96
N SER A 32 -15.69 -29.28 -16.70
CA SER A 32 -15.85 -29.40 -18.13
C SER A 32 -14.49 -29.46 -18.84
N SER A 33 -14.46 -30.06 -20.04
CA SER A 33 -13.23 -30.12 -20.84
C SER A 33 -12.61 -28.73 -21.09
N TRP A 34 -13.46 -27.70 -21.22
CA TRP A 34 -13.03 -26.32 -21.38
C TRP A 34 -12.39 -25.73 -20.09
N GLU A 35 -12.93 -26.03 -18.93
CA GLU A 35 -12.33 -25.62 -17.64
C GLU A 35 -10.99 -26.33 -17.41
N LYS A 36 -10.89 -27.62 -17.75
CA LYS A 36 -9.62 -28.37 -17.72
C LYS A 36 -8.56 -27.76 -18.66
N CYS A 37 -8.96 -27.37 -19.87
CA CYS A 37 -8.08 -26.67 -20.80
C CYS A 37 -7.64 -25.30 -20.25
N LYS A 38 -8.56 -24.51 -19.67
CA LYS A 38 -8.19 -23.23 -19.05
C LYS A 38 -7.23 -23.41 -17.88
N GLU A 39 -7.43 -24.41 -17.04
CA GLU A 39 -6.55 -24.69 -15.93
C GLU A 39 -5.14 -25.07 -16.41
N PHE A 40 -5.06 -25.90 -17.43
CA PHE A 40 -3.81 -26.29 -18.05
C PHE A 40 -3.03 -25.09 -18.62
N PHE A 41 -3.72 -24.20 -19.35
CA PHE A 41 -3.06 -23.08 -20.05
C PHE A 41 -2.95 -21.80 -19.22
N CYS A 42 -3.79 -21.61 -18.20
CA CYS A 42 -3.90 -20.35 -17.47
C CYS A 42 -3.58 -20.48 -15.99
N SER A 43 -3.17 -21.65 -15.49
CA SER A 43 -2.88 -21.92 -14.06
C SER A 43 -3.97 -21.38 -13.13
N THR A 44 -5.24 -21.72 -13.44
CA THR A 44 -6.38 -21.17 -12.69
C THR A 44 -6.57 -21.80 -11.32
N HIS A 45 -5.82 -22.87 -11.00
CA HIS A 45 -5.90 -23.62 -9.72
C HIS A 45 -7.32 -24.04 -9.31
N GLN A 46 -8.25 -24.11 -10.28
CA GLN A 46 -9.66 -24.37 -10.03
C GLN A 46 -9.88 -25.81 -9.50
N THR A 47 -9.14 -26.79 -10.00
CA THR A 47 -9.20 -28.18 -9.53
C THR A 47 -8.74 -28.26 -8.07
N GLU A 48 -7.62 -27.64 -7.73
CA GLU A 48 -7.07 -27.65 -6.37
C GLU A 48 -8.02 -26.97 -5.38
N ALA A 49 -8.63 -25.83 -5.77
CA ALA A 49 -9.59 -25.13 -4.95
C ALA A 49 -10.89 -25.91 -4.74
N LEU A 50 -11.41 -26.55 -5.79
CA LEU A 50 -12.60 -27.40 -5.69
C LEU A 50 -12.34 -28.63 -4.80
N GLU A 51 -11.14 -29.19 -4.85
CA GLU A 51 -10.74 -30.30 -3.99
C GLU A 51 -10.55 -29.87 -2.54
N CYS A 52 -9.97 -28.67 -2.30
CA CYS A 52 -9.92 -28.09 -0.97
C CYS A 52 -11.33 -27.93 -0.36
N ILE A 53 -12.27 -27.37 -1.14
CA ILE A 53 -13.67 -27.20 -0.72
C ILE A 53 -14.30 -28.58 -0.44
N ARG A 54 -14.07 -29.58 -1.28
CA ARG A 54 -14.58 -30.94 -1.08
C ARG A 54 -14.04 -31.57 0.22
N THR A 55 -12.73 -31.48 0.43
CA THR A 55 -12.08 -32.03 1.63
C THR A 55 -12.49 -31.28 2.91
N ILE A 56 -12.82 -29.99 2.80
CA ILE A 56 -13.42 -29.22 3.89
C ILE A 56 -14.83 -29.71 4.19
N CYS A 57 -15.65 -29.98 3.17
CA CYS A 57 -17.03 -30.44 3.36
C CYS A 57 -17.12 -31.91 3.82
N HIS A 58 -16.21 -32.75 3.32
CA HIS A 58 -16.19 -34.20 3.59
C HIS A 58 -14.79 -34.65 4.03
N PRO A 59 -14.40 -34.35 5.28
CA PRO A 59 -13.07 -34.66 5.78
C PRO A 59 -12.82 -36.19 5.85
N PRO A 60 -11.65 -36.70 5.40
CA PRO A 60 -11.27 -38.08 5.53
C PRO A 60 -11.21 -38.53 6.99
N ALA A 61 -11.41 -39.82 7.24
CA ALA A 61 -11.28 -40.38 8.59
C ALA A 61 -9.85 -40.15 9.13
N GLY A 62 -9.74 -39.59 10.34
CA GLY A 62 -8.46 -39.28 10.99
C GLY A 62 -7.96 -37.85 10.72
N THR A 63 -8.76 -37.00 10.07
CA THR A 63 -8.48 -35.57 9.93
C THR A 63 -8.28 -34.92 11.30
N THR A 64 -7.24 -34.10 11.44
CA THR A 64 -6.94 -33.34 12.65
C THR A 64 -7.42 -31.88 12.52
N ARG A 65 -7.43 -31.14 13.64
CA ARG A 65 -7.72 -29.69 13.62
C ARG A 65 -6.75 -28.92 12.74
N GLU A 66 -5.47 -29.26 12.82
CA GLU A 66 -4.40 -28.66 12.02
C GLU A 66 -4.61 -28.90 10.53
N ASP A 67 -5.12 -30.08 10.14
CA ASP A 67 -5.45 -30.38 8.75
C ASP A 67 -6.56 -29.47 8.22
N VAL A 68 -7.59 -29.20 9.03
CA VAL A 68 -8.69 -28.28 8.68
C VAL A 68 -8.18 -26.87 8.49
N VAL A 69 -7.39 -26.34 9.45
CA VAL A 69 -6.76 -25.02 9.36
C VAL A 69 -5.90 -24.94 8.10
N SER A 70 -5.07 -25.96 7.86
CA SER A 70 -4.21 -26.05 6.68
C SER A 70 -5.00 -26.02 5.37
N ARG A 71 -6.18 -26.64 5.30
CA ARG A 71 -7.05 -26.62 4.11
C ARG A 71 -7.66 -25.25 3.85
N PHE A 72 -8.11 -24.54 4.88
CA PHE A 72 -8.58 -23.16 4.71
C PHE A 72 -7.45 -22.22 4.31
N GLU A 73 -6.25 -22.38 4.85
CA GLU A 73 -5.08 -21.59 4.42
C GLU A 73 -4.66 -21.97 2.98
N GLN A 74 -4.72 -23.23 2.61
CA GLN A 74 -4.50 -23.65 1.22
C GLN A 74 -5.54 -23.01 0.28
N LEU A 75 -6.83 -23.03 0.64
CA LEU A 75 -7.88 -22.39 -0.14
C LEU A 75 -7.64 -20.89 -0.27
N ARG A 76 -7.16 -20.23 0.79
CA ARG A 76 -6.78 -18.82 0.78
C ARG A 76 -5.62 -18.54 -0.18
N THR A 77 -4.61 -19.44 -0.26
CA THR A 77 -3.51 -19.30 -1.22
C THR A 77 -3.93 -19.52 -2.66
N LEU A 78 -5.00 -20.27 -2.90
CA LEU A 78 -5.54 -20.54 -4.22
C LEU A 78 -6.56 -19.50 -4.67
N ALA A 79 -7.06 -18.66 -3.74
CA ALA A 79 -7.98 -17.57 -4.06
C ALA A 79 -7.33 -16.55 -4.99
N TYR A 80 -8.11 -15.97 -5.89
CA TYR A 80 -7.64 -14.88 -6.73
C TYR A 80 -7.37 -13.63 -5.89
N ALA A 81 -6.39 -12.82 -6.29
CA ALA A 81 -5.98 -11.63 -5.57
C ALA A 81 -7.17 -10.73 -5.20
N GLY A 82 -7.35 -10.48 -3.89
CA GLY A 82 -8.48 -9.75 -3.33
C GLY A 82 -9.70 -10.61 -2.96
N CYS A 83 -9.70 -11.91 -3.27
CA CYS A 83 -10.73 -12.86 -2.83
C CYS A 83 -10.29 -13.69 -1.61
N GLU A 84 -9.05 -13.56 -1.15
CA GLU A 84 -8.56 -14.16 0.09
C GLU A 84 -9.30 -13.63 1.31
N GLU A 85 -9.81 -12.39 1.20
CA GLU A 85 -10.61 -11.73 2.24
C GLU A 85 -11.98 -12.39 2.44
N ASN A 86 -12.46 -13.16 1.48
CA ASN A 86 -13.69 -13.90 1.59
C ASN A 86 -13.53 -15.19 2.42
N ILE A 87 -12.30 -15.51 2.82
CA ILE A 87 -11.98 -16.69 3.64
C ILE A 87 -11.56 -16.20 5.02
N HIS A 88 -12.43 -16.39 6.01
CA HIS A 88 -12.24 -15.90 7.36
C HIS A 88 -11.95 -17.04 8.34
N SER A 89 -11.07 -16.75 9.30
CA SER A 89 -10.87 -17.55 10.50
C SER A 89 -11.15 -16.69 11.73
N GLY A 90 -11.93 -17.21 12.68
CA GLY A 90 -12.19 -16.50 13.93
C GLY A 90 -13.32 -15.46 13.92
N LEU A 91 -14.15 -15.39 12.88
CA LEU A 91 -15.21 -14.36 12.78
C LEU A 91 -16.29 -14.48 13.89
N HIS A 92 -16.61 -15.69 14.30
CA HIS A 92 -17.58 -16.00 15.36
C HIS A 92 -16.96 -16.82 16.51
N GLY A 93 -15.63 -16.73 16.72
CA GLY A 93 -14.84 -17.47 17.72
C GLY A 93 -13.60 -18.11 17.10
N GLU A 94 -12.59 -18.42 17.93
CA GLU A 94 -11.28 -18.97 17.49
C GLU A 94 -11.38 -20.27 16.66
N ASN A 95 -12.52 -20.96 16.73
CA ASN A 95 -12.77 -22.25 16.09
C ASN A 95 -13.78 -22.17 14.94
N HIS A 96 -14.04 -20.99 14.39
CA HIS A 96 -14.96 -20.77 13.28
C HIS A 96 -14.20 -20.34 12.02
N PHE A 97 -14.42 -21.05 10.92
CA PHE A 97 -13.84 -20.76 9.61
C PHE A 97 -14.99 -20.63 8.60
N CYS A 98 -14.93 -19.62 7.74
CA CYS A 98 -15.97 -19.45 6.75
C CYS A 98 -15.46 -18.86 5.43
N LEU A 99 -16.20 -19.19 4.37
CA LEU A 99 -16.11 -18.60 3.05
C LEU A 99 -17.33 -17.69 2.85
N MET A 100 -17.08 -16.43 2.58
CA MET A 100 -18.09 -15.39 2.38
C MET A 100 -18.28 -15.08 0.90
N ASP A 101 -19.45 -14.55 0.53
CA ASP A 101 -19.61 -13.88 -0.74
C ASP A 101 -19.34 -12.36 -0.64
N GLU A 102 -19.48 -11.67 -1.77
CA GLU A 102 -19.24 -10.21 -1.84
C GLU A 102 -20.26 -9.39 -1.02
N ASP A 103 -21.39 -9.98 -0.67
CA ASP A 103 -22.43 -9.37 0.19
C ASP A 103 -22.21 -9.71 1.68
N ASN A 104 -21.04 -10.26 2.03
CA ASN A 104 -20.69 -10.75 3.36
C ASN A 104 -21.69 -11.79 3.93
N GLN A 105 -22.27 -12.64 3.05
CA GLN A 105 -23.07 -13.78 3.47
C GLN A 105 -22.21 -15.04 3.50
N GLU A 106 -22.34 -15.83 4.56
CA GLU A 106 -21.63 -17.11 4.64
C GLU A 106 -22.15 -18.10 3.59
N ILE A 107 -21.26 -18.50 2.68
CA ILE A 107 -21.53 -19.54 1.67
C ILE A 107 -21.28 -20.91 2.27
N LEU A 108 -20.17 -21.05 2.99
CA LEU A 108 -19.70 -22.26 3.63
C LEU A 108 -19.07 -21.87 4.96
N SER A 109 -19.47 -22.51 6.05
CA SER A 109 -18.77 -22.33 7.32
C SER A 109 -18.50 -23.65 8.03
N VAL A 110 -17.46 -23.62 8.85
CA VAL A 110 -17.00 -24.75 9.65
C VAL A 110 -16.80 -24.30 11.07
N THR A 111 -17.34 -25.04 12.00
CA THR A 111 -17.14 -24.85 13.45
C THR A 111 -16.50 -26.07 14.07
N LEU A 112 -15.51 -25.85 14.92
CA LEU A 112 -14.84 -26.87 15.71
C LEU A 112 -15.21 -26.69 17.19
N ASP A 113 -15.74 -27.70 17.84
CA ASP A 113 -16.00 -27.66 19.28
C ASP A 113 -14.85 -28.24 20.12
N ASP A 114 -14.89 -28.02 21.43
CA ASP A 114 -13.87 -28.51 22.37
C ASP A 114 -13.91 -30.04 22.53
N ALA A 115 -14.96 -30.71 22.06
CA ALA A 115 -15.11 -32.17 22.06
C ALA A 115 -14.50 -32.82 20.81
N GLY A 116 -13.93 -32.04 19.89
CA GLY A 116 -13.37 -32.53 18.63
C GLY A 116 -14.42 -32.76 17.54
N ASN A 117 -15.60 -32.17 17.66
CA ASN A 117 -16.58 -32.21 16.59
C ASN A 117 -16.32 -31.10 15.58
N TYR A 118 -16.48 -31.44 14.32
CA TYR A 118 -16.29 -30.60 13.15
C TYR A 118 -17.62 -30.48 12.41
N THR A 119 -18.25 -29.33 12.48
CA THR A 119 -19.55 -29.09 11.84
C THR A 119 -19.42 -28.21 10.63
N VAL A 120 -19.85 -28.71 9.47
CA VAL A 120 -19.90 -28.00 8.19
C VAL A 120 -21.29 -27.45 7.96
N ASN A 121 -21.43 -26.17 7.66
CA ASN A 121 -22.69 -25.53 7.29
C ASN A 121 -22.58 -24.87 5.91
N CYS A 122 -23.56 -25.10 5.05
CA CYS A 122 -23.63 -24.50 3.71
C CYS A 122 -25.10 -24.30 3.30
N GLN A 123 -25.59 -23.08 3.32
CA GLN A 123 -26.94 -22.68 2.85
C GLN A 123 -28.09 -23.61 3.35
N GLY A 124 -28.11 -23.89 4.64
CA GLY A 124 -29.14 -24.76 5.27
C GLY A 124 -28.80 -26.25 5.33
N TYR A 125 -27.70 -26.66 4.74
CA TYR A 125 -27.09 -27.99 4.99
C TYR A 125 -26.16 -27.89 6.18
N SER A 126 -26.21 -28.89 7.07
CA SER A 126 -25.32 -28.98 8.23
C SER A 126 -24.97 -30.47 8.50
N GLU A 127 -23.66 -30.75 8.57
CA GLU A 127 -23.14 -32.10 8.84
C GLU A 127 -22.00 -32.01 9.86
N THR A 128 -21.92 -33.00 10.77
CA THR A 128 -20.94 -33.03 11.86
C THR A 128 -20.08 -34.28 11.78
N HIS A 129 -18.75 -34.09 11.81
CA HIS A 129 -17.72 -35.14 11.80
C HIS A 129 -16.90 -35.13 13.10
N HIS A 130 -16.19 -36.21 13.43
CA HIS A 130 -15.30 -36.29 14.61
C HIS A 130 -13.82 -36.25 14.20
N LEU A 131 -13.01 -35.43 14.88
CA LEU A 131 -11.57 -35.23 14.64
C LEU A 131 -10.67 -35.85 15.73
N THR A 132 -9.42 -36.11 15.43
CA THR A 132 -8.39 -36.67 16.32
C THR A 132 -7.39 -35.59 16.79
N MET A 133 -6.89 -35.62 18.04
CA MET A 133 -6.04 -34.58 18.67
C MET A 133 -4.53 -34.86 18.59
N ALA A 134 -3.68 -33.87 18.38
CA ALA A 134 -2.21 -33.94 18.34
C ALA A 134 -1.48 -32.83 19.12
N THR A 135 -0.22 -33.05 19.58
CA THR A 135 0.55 -32.28 20.59
C THR A 135 1.79 -31.54 20.00
N GLU A 136 2.18 -30.36 20.59
CA GLU A 136 3.26 -29.44 20.17
C GLU A 136 4.68 -29.72 20.73
N PRO A 137 5.79 -29.09 20.21
CA PRO A 137 6.61 -28.00 20.83
C PRO A 137 7.38 -27.06 19.84
N GLY A 138 7.92 -25.81 20.07
CA GLY A 138 8.70 -25.12 21.06
C GLY A 138 9.87 -24.28 20.47
N VAL A 139 10.20 -23.14 21.01
CA VAL A 139 10.92 -21.86 20.74
C VAL A 139 12.46 -21.84 20.62
N GLU A 140 13.11 -20.77 19.97
CA GLU A 140 14.24 -19.93 20.51
C GLU A 140 14.74 -18.72 19.65
N ARG A 141 15.36 -17.72 20.34
CA ARG A 141 15.83 -16.37 19.90
C ARG A 141 17.37 -16.23 19.82
N THR A 142 17.88 -15.09 19.22
CA THR A 142 18.98 -14.21 19.76
C THR A 142 19.28 -12.93 18.93
N GLU A 143 19.95 -11.92 19.57
CA GLU A 143 20.15 -10.50 19.28
C GLU A 143 21.61 -10.09 18.87
N HIS A 144 21.82 -8.76 18.56
CA HIS A 144 22.93 -7.77 18.79
C HIS A 144 23.30 -6.90 17.57
N ALA A 145 23.82 -5.73 17.63
CA ALA A 145 23.87 -4.42 18.22
C ALA A 145 25.04 -3.55 17.62
N GLU A 146 24.91 -2.17 17.66
CA GLU A 146 25.92 -1.06 17.67
C GLU A 146 26.73 -0.68 16.41
N GLY A 147 27.20 0.55 16.19
CA GLY A 147 27.13 1.89 16.74
C GLY A 147 28.05 2.92 16.04
N THR A 148 27.78 4.21 16.30
CA THR A 148 28.57 5.47 16.41
C THR A 148 29.37 6.10 15.25
N SER A 149 29.48 7.35 15.03
CA SER A 149 29.76 8.74 15.55
C SER A 149 30.30 9.62 14.40
N GLY A 150 30.27 10.87 14.25
CA GLY A 150 30.25 12.14 14.86
C GLY A 150 31.21 13.13 14.15
N THR A 151 30.95 14.39 14.12
CA THR A 151 31.81 15.55 14.44
C THR A 151 31.54 16.85 13.65
N SER A 152 31.54 17.89 14.38
CA SER A 152 31.30 19.29 14.42
C SER A 152 32.23 20.22 13.59
N CYS A 153 31.75 21.44 13.30
CA CYS A 153 32.57 22.68 13.30
C CYS A 153 31.72 23.96 13.45
N LEU A 154 32.22 24.92 14.21
CA LEU A 154 31.60 26.18 14.63
C LEU A 154 32.02 27.41 13.76
N PRO A 155 31.25 28.51 13.80
CA PRO A 155 31.73 29.81 13.36
C PRO A 155 31.67 30.94 14.40
N ALA A 156 32.41 31.97 14.11
CA ALA A 156 32.94 33.10 14.81
C ALA A 156 31.97 33.99 15.62
N THR A 157 32.48 34.48 16.71
CA THR A 157 31.94 35.39 17.73
C THR A 157 31.98 36.86 17.31
N THR A 158 30.86 37.56 17.46
CA THR A 158 30.85 39.03 17.57
C THR A 158 31.14 39.46 19.01
N ALA A 159 31.94 40.53 19.15
CA ALA A 159 32.40 41.05 20.43
C ALA A 159 31.23 41.42 21.38
N PRO A 160 31.36 41.19 22.68
CA PRO A 160 30.30 41.50 23.63
C PRO A 160 30.14 43.03 23.75
N GLN A 161 28.90 43.50 23.63
CA GLN A 161 28.53 44.86 23.93
C GLN A 161 28.62 45.14 25.44
N THR A 162 29.04 46.33 25.80
CA THR A 162 29.07 46.75 27.20
C THR A 162 27.68 47.01 27.75
N ALA A 163 27.49 46.94 29.07
CA ALA A 163 26.21 47.25 29.72
C ALA A 163 25.69 48.65 29.36
N VAL A 164 26.60 49.61 29.14
CA VAL A 164 26.25 50.97 28.74
C VAL A 164 25.69 51.03 27.31
N GLU A 165 26.26 50.24 26.40
CA GLU A 165 25.79 50.17 25.01
C GLU A 165 24.40 49.50 24.92
N TYR A 166 24.14 48.45 25.69
CA TYR A 166 22.82 47.85 25.83
C TYR A 166 21.78 48.85 26.33
N ASP A 167 22.12 49.60 27.39
CA ASP A 167 21.22 50.62 27.94
C ASP A 167 20.90 51.74 26.94
N ALA A 168 21.88 52.18 26.17
CA ALA A 168 21.69 53.17 25.13
C ALA A 168 20.70 52.69 24.04
N VAL A 169 20.82 51.45 23.59
CA VAL A 169 19.90 50.82 22.62
C VAL A 169 18.48 50.72 23.18
N TRP A 170 18.35 50.26 24.42
CA TRP A 170 17.04 50.13 25.06
C TRP A 170 16.36 51.47 25.34
N SER A 171 17.14 52.47 25.77
CA SER A 171 16.68 53.82 25.98
C SER A 171 16.25 54.52 24.67
N ALA A 172 16.96 54.25 23.55
CA ALA A 172 16.58 54.74 22.25
C ALA A 172 15.24 54.12 21.75
N TRP A 173 15.10 52.78 21.91
CA TRP A 173 13.88 52.05 21.59
C TRP A 173 12.68 52.50 22.47
N GLN A 174 12.89 52.78 23.74
CA GLN A 174 11.89 53.30 24.64
C GLN A 174 11.41 54.70 24.21
N ARG A 175 12.36 55.59 23.84
CA ARG A 175 12.02 56.95 23.39
C ARG A 175 11.27 56.96 22.06
N ALA A 176 11.50 55.99 21.19
CA ALA A 176 10.85 55.82 19.90
C ALA A 176 9.47 55.09 20.03
N ALA A 177 8.86 55.07 21.21
CA ALA A 177 7.60 54.38 21.47
C ALA A 177 6.44 55.03 20.70
N PRO A 178 5.64 54.23 19.93
CA PRO A 178 4.35 54.69 19.38
C PRO A 178 3.38 55.10 20.50
N LYS A 179 2.37 55.94 20.12
CA LYS A 179 1.29 56.28 21.05
C LYS A 179 0.63 55.02 21.59
N GLY A 180 0.61 54.88 22.92
CA GLY A 180 0.07 53.71 23.62
C GLY A 180 1.10 52.68 24.10
N GLU A 181 2.30 52.62 23.54
CA GLU A 181 3.33 51.68 23.95
C GLU A 181 4.34 52.22 25.01
N ALA A 182 4.33 53.53 25.25
CA ALA A 182 5.35 54.18 26.06
C ALA A 182 5.48 53.53 27.49
N ARG A 183 4.37 53.24 28.13
CA ARG A 183 4.37 52.57 29.45
C ARG A 183 4.84 51.14 29.37
N GLY A 184 4.42 50.39 28.35
CA GLY A 184 4.85 49.02 28.11
C GLY A 184 6.36 48.91 27.82
N ARG A 185 6.87 49.81 26.95
CA ARG A 185 8.31 49.83 26.64
C ARG A 185 9.16 50.23 27.87
N ALA A 186 8.69 51.19 28.69
CA ALA A 186 9.37 51.55 29.91
C ALA A 186 9.48 50.41 30.90
N ALA A 187 8.41 49.63 31.06
CA ALA A 187 8.40 48.45 31.93
C ALA A 187 9.37 47.38 31.46
N VAL A 188 9.38 47.09 30.12
CA VAL A 188 10.28 46.10 29.56
C VAL A 188 11.73 46.52 29.61
N VAL A 189 12.04 47.80 29.38
CA VAL A 189 13.41 48.31 29.52
C VAL A 189 13.89 48.19 30.99
N GLN A 190 13.02 48.45 31.96
CA GLN A 190 13.35 48.28 33.36
C GLN A 190 13.63 46.78 33.68
N GLU A 191 12.79 45.89 33.20
CA GLU A 191 13.00 44.44 33.36
C GLU A 191 14.31 43.96 32.73
N MET A 192 14.67 44.47 31.53
CA MET A 192 15.95 44.15 30.89
C MET A 192 17.17 44.69 31.68
N ARG A 193 17.04 45.89 32.27
CA ARG A 193 18.07 46.47 33.13
C ARG A 193 18.26 45.62 34.40
N ASP A 194 17.15 45.25 35.04
CA ASP A 194 17.16 44.43 36.24
C ASP A 194 17.69 43.01 35.94
N CYS A 195 17.29 42.45 34.82
CA CYS A 195 17.80 41.19 34.33
C CYS A 195 19.33 41.22 34.11
N LEU A 196 19.83 42.27 33.45
CA LEU A 196 21.29 42.43 33.23
C LEU A 196 22.08 42.65 34.52
N LYS A 197 21.54 43.49 35.43
CA LYS A 197 22.15 43.82 36.71
C LYS A 197 22.23 42.63 37.64
N ASN A 198 21.17 41.84 37.71
CA ASN A 198 21.05 40.72 38.65
C ASN A 198 21.52 39.39 38.07
N GLY A 199 21.95 39.34 36.78
CA GLY A 199 22.33 38.12 36.10
C GLY A 199 21.19 37.12 35.94
N ASN A 200 19.92 37.58 35.91
CA ASN A 200 18.77 36.72 35.77
C ASN A 200 18.74 36.07 34.37
N PRO A 201 18.75 34.74 34.26
CA PRO A 201 18.73 34.04 32.95
C PRO A 201 17.39 34.07 32.28
N VAL A 202 16.33 34.58 32.92
CA VAL A 202 14.94 34.62 32.41
C VAL A 202 14.50 36.05 32.15
N LEU A 203 14.11 36.36 30.91
CA LEU A 203 13.47 37.62 30.58
C LEU A 203 11.99 37.35 30.26
N ASN A 204 11.09 37.98 30.99
CA ASN A 204 9.64 37.91 30.77
C ASN A 204 9.10 39.28 30.32
N VAL A 205 8.58 39.35 29.07
CA VAL A 205 8.05 40.57 28.44
C VAL A 205 6.53 40.56 28.48
N GLY A 206 5.94 40.30 29.67
CA GLY A 206 4.50 40.12 29.83
C GLY A 206 3.68 41.40 29.75
N GLY A 207 2.54 41.32 29.05
CA GLY A 207 1.46 42.29 29.15
C GLY A 207 1.74 43.73 28.69
N ALA A 208 2.77 43.94 27.89
CA ALA A 208 3.27 45.27 27.57
C ALA A 208 2.62 45.91 26.34
N GLY A 209 1.79 45.17 25.58
CA GLY A 209 1.10 45.69 24.39
C GLY A 209 2.03 46.15 23.25
N LEU A 210 3.17 45.46 23.08
CA LEU A 210 4.23 45.89 22.19
C LEU A 210 4.04 45.39 20.75
N THR A 211 4.42 46.23 19.76
CA THR A 211 4.51 45.86 18.35
C THR A 211 5.92 45.44 17.93
N THR A 212 6.95 45.83 18.67
CA THR A 212 8.36 45.49 18.41
C THR A 212 9.13 45.26 19.73
N LEU A 213 10.26 44.57 19.63
CA LEU A 213 11.30 44.50 20.67
C LEU A 213 12.54 45.30 20.24
N PRO A 214 13.44 45.68 21.17
CA PRO A 214 14.70 46.30 20.80
C PRO A 214 15.59 45.32 20.02
N ASP A 215 16.50 45.84 19.21
CA ASP A 215 17.38 45.03 18.35
C ASP A 215 18.33 44.09 19.12
N HIS A 216 18.63 44.43 20.34
CA HIS A 216 19.48 43.62 21.21
C HIS A 216 18.81 43.37 22.56
N LEU A 217 18.68 42.11 22.92
CA LEU A 217 18.21 41.64 24.23
C LEU A 217 19.41 41.36 25.14
N PRO A 218 19.22 41.24 26.48
CA PRO A 218 20.32 40.88 27.37
C PRO A 218 21.04 39.60 26.91
N PRO A 219 22.38 39.62 26.78
CA PRO A 219 23.12 38.54 26.09
C PRO A 219 23.17 37.22 26.86
N HIS A 220 23.02 37.27 28.17
CA HIS A 220 23.15 36.13 29.09
C HIS A 220 21.86 35.36 29.32
N ILE A 221 20.73 35.84 28.81
CA ILE A 221 19.48 35.13 29.03
C ILE A 221 19.45 33.79 28.31
N THR A 222 18.92 32.81 29.01
CA THR A 222 18.70 31.45 28.47
C THR A 222 17.24 31.16 28.22
N LYS A 223 16.33 31.98 28.75
CA LYS A 223 14.89 31.84 28.58
C LYS A 223 14.24 33.21 28.27
N LEU A 224 13.47 33.25 27.17
CA LEU A 224 12.71 34.43 26.76
C LEU A 224 11.23 34.06 26.70
N ILE A 225 10.39 34.79 27.45
CA ILE A 225 8.94 34.58 27.52
C ILE A 225 8.24 35.85 27.07
N ILE A 226 7.46 35.74 26.01
CA ILE A 226 6.66 36.81 25.42
C ILE A 226 5.21 36.31 25.31
N PRO A 227 4.43 36.43 26.39
CA PRO A 227 3.08 35.89 26.43
C PRO A 227 2.11 36.70 25.59
N ARG A 228 0.89 36.18 25.45
CA ARG A 228 -0.24 36.86 24.82
C ARG A 228 -0.41 38.27 25.38
N ASN A 229 -0.91 39.18 24.58
CA ASN A 229 -1.11 40.61 24.87
C ASN A 229 -0.04 41.53 24.25
N ASN A 230 0.79 40.99 23.35
CA ASN A 230 1.63 41.80 22.47
C ASN A 230 1.13 41.69 21.04
N TYR A 231 1.51 42.62 20.22
CA TYR A 231 1.16 42.69 18.79
C TYR A 231 2.42 42.59 17.94
N LEU A 232 3.38 41.73 18.40
CA LEU A 232 4.67 41.60 17.73
C LEU A 232 4.49 41.01 16.33
N THR A 233 4.97 41.73 15.34
CA THR A 233 4.98 41.28 13.94
C THR A 233 6.30 40.66 13.53
N ARG A 234 7.38 40.93 14.26
CA ARG A 234 8.73 40.37 14.08
C ARG A 234 9.47 40.28 15.42
N LEU A 235 10.41 39.36 15.48
CA LEU A 235 11.40 39.28 16.55
C LEU A 235 12.73 39.84 16.09
N SER A 236 13.43 40.50 17.02
CA SER A 236 14.85 40.88 16.87
C SER A 236 15.76 39.65 16.86
N ARG A 237 17.05 39.88 16.67
CA ARG A 237 18.06 38.83 16.79
C ARG A 237 18.03 38.21 18.20
N LEU A 238 17.93 36.88 18.22
CA LEU A 238 17.89 36.15 19.50
C LEU A 238 19.28 36.00 20.12
N PRO A 239 19.41 36.07 21.48
CA PRO A 239 20.66 35.83 22.16
C PRO A 239 21.20 34.42 21.85
N PRO A 240 22.54 34.28 21.63
CA PRO A 240 23.11 32.98 21.21
C PRO A 240 23.06 31.91 22.33
N GLY A 241 22.96 32.30 23.60
CA GLY A 241 22.82 31.41 24.74
C GLY A 241 21.41 30.95 25.05
N LEU A 242 20.41 31.36 24.22
CA LEU A 242 19.03 31.05 24.50
C LEU A 242 18.73 29.56 24.35
N ARG A 243 18.08 28.98 25.37
CA ARG A 243 17.64 27.56 25.42
C ARG A 243 16.14 27.38 25.30
N GLU A 244 15.38 28.38 25.78
CA GLU A 244 13.92 28.33 25.73
C GLU A 244 13.39 29.66 25.16
N LEU A 245 12.52 29.55 24.14
CA LEU A 245 11.81 30.67 23.53
C LEU A 245 10.32 30.38 23.55
N SER A 246 9.53 31.25 24.19
CA SER A 246 8.07 31.24 24.20
C SER A 246 7.55 32.59 23.71
N VAL A 247 6.81 32.56 22.59
CA VAL A 247 6.23 33.76 21.95
C VAL A 247 4.78 33.48 21.54
N ASP A 248 3.92 33.34 22.54
CA ASP A 248 2.57 32.85 22.37
C ASP A 248 1.58 33.97 22.03
N GLY A 249 0.69 33.75 21.07
CA GLY A 249 -0.45 34.63 20.77
C GLY A 249 -0.05 36.05 20.35
N ASN A 250 0.89 36.15 19.41
CA ASN A 250 1.34 37.38 18.76
C ASN A 250 0.93 37.42 17.26
N LEU A 251 1.53 38.30 16.48
CA LEU A 251 1.25 38.48 15.06
C LEU A 251 2.47 38.17 14.17
N LEU A 252 3.35 37.28 14.62
CA LEU A 252 4.60 36.99 13.92
C LEU A 252 4.32 36.34 12.56
N ALA A 253 4.84 36.98 11.49
CA ALA A 253 4.83 36.43 10.16
C ALA A 253 6.12 35.64 9.82
N SER A 254 7.18 35.79 10.60
CA SER A 254 8.43 35.02 10.48
C SER A 254 9.18 34.97 11.81
N LEU A 255 10.08 34.01 11.93
CA LEU A 255 11.05 33.92 13.03
C LEU A 255 12.44 34.21 12.49
N PRO A 256 13.32 34.85 13.30
CA PRO A 256 14.73 34.95 12.97
C PRO A 256 15.42 33.57 13.06
N ALA A 257 16.68 33.49 12.61
CA ALA A 257 17.50 32.27 12.81
C ALA A 257 17.53 31.87 14.28
N LEU A 258 17.27 30.59 14.55
CA LEU A 258 17.21 30.06 15.90
C LEU A 258 18.62 29.79 16.44
N PRO A 259 18.91 30.11 17.73
CA PRO A 259 20.18 29.79 18.34
C PRO A 259 20.48 28.28 18.36
N PRO A 260 21.70 27.83 18.10
CA PRO A 260 22.04 26.41 18.01
C PRO A 260 21.83 25.63 19.31
N GLY A 261 21.83 26.33 20.46
CA GLY A 261 21.59 25.76 21.79
C GLY A 261 20.12 25.68 22.21
N LEU A 262 19.18 26.06 21.36
CA LEU A 262 17.75 26.08 21.68
C LEU A 262 17.20 24.67 21.91
N GLN A 263 16.53 24.45 23.03
CA GLN A 263 15.95 23.16 23.42
C GLN A 263 14.43 23.16 23.41
N SER A 264 13.79 24.32 23.58
CA SER A 264 12.33 24.46 23.56
C SER A 264 11.93 25.70 22.75
N LEU A 265 11.05 25.48 21.78
CA LEU A 265 10.44 26.53 20.97
C LEU A 265 8.92 26.45 21.10
N SER A 266 8.31 27.50 21.65
CA SER A 266 6.85 27.68 21.76
C SER A 266 6.44 28.96 21.06
N VAL A 267 5.66 28.83 19.98
CA VAL A 267 5.19 29.93 19.13
C VAL A 267 3.72 29.78 18.73
N PRO A 268 2.84 29.23 19.59
CA PRO A 268 1.44 29.05 19.22
C PRO A 268 0.69 30.37 19.00
N GLY A 269 -0.35 30.31 18.17
CA GLY A 269 -1.24 31.48 17.96
C GLY A 269 -0.53 32.66 17.25
N ASN A 270 0.28 32.39 16.26
CA ASN A 270 0.93 33.38 15.39
C ASN A 270 0.45 33.26 13.96
N GLN A 271 1.16 33.87 13.00
CA GLN A 271 0.81 33.85 11.56
C GLN A 271 1.92 33.23 10.70
N LEU A 272 2.73 32.35 11.28
CA LEU A 272 3.91 31.76 10.65
C LEU A 272 3.52 30.83 9.47
N PRO A 273 3.96 31.11 8.25
CA PRO A 273 3.77 30.22 7.10
C PRO A 273 4.79 29.08 7.06
N SER A 274 5.95 29.27 7.67
CA SER A 274 7.05 28.30 7.78
C SER A 274 7.85 28.54 9.05
N LEU A 275 8.66 27.55 9.44
CA LEU A 275 9.65 27.67 10.50
C LEU A 275 11.04 27.76 9.88
N PRO A 276 12.00 28.48 10.53
CA PRO A 276 13.41 28.43 10.15
C PRO A 276 14.00 27.04 10.46
N ASP A 277 15.26 26.83 10.05
CA ASP A 277 15.98 25.59 10.36
C ASP A 277 15.98 25.31 11.87
N LEU A 278 15.58 24.10 12.23
CA LEU A 278 15.44 23.69 13.62
C LEU A 278 16.78 23.21 14.17
N PRO A 279 17.24 23.75 15.34
CA PRO A 279 18.48 23.31 15.95
C PRO A 279 18.47 21.82 16.33
N SER A 280 19.59 21.14 16.17
CA SER A 280 19.73 19.70 16.47
C SER A 280 19.45 19.33 17.93
N GLY A 281 19.63 20.29 18.86
CA GLY A 281 19.35 20.13 20.28
C GLY A 281 17.89 20.33 20.68
N LEU A 282 17.00 20.65 19.75
CA LEU A 282 15.59 20.94 20.07
C LEU A 282 14.87 19.69 20.55
N ARG A 283 14.19 19.81 21.70
CA ARG A 283 13.43 18.72 22.34
C ARG A 283 11.93 18.94 22.33
N LYS A 284 11.51 20.20 22.30
CA LYS A 284 10.08 20.60 22.30
C LYS A 284 9.81 21.62 21.22
N LEU A 285 8.79 21.37 20.40
CA LEU A 285 8.33 22.27 19.37
C LEU A 285 6.81 22.42 19.47
N TRP A 286 6.35 23.60 19.89
CA TRP A 286 4.94 23.97 20.01
C TRP A 286 4.65 25.14 19.06
N ALA A 287 3.90 24.88 18.00
CA ALA A 287 3.57 25.88 16.97
C ALA A 287 2.11 25.76 16.50
N SER A 288 1.20 25.39 17.41
CA SER A 288 -0.24 25.32 17.11
C SER A 288 -0.84 26.67 16.73
N GLY A 289 -1.89 26.67 15.91
CA GLY A 289 -2.60 27.90 15.54
C GLY A 289 -1.76 28.86 14.71
N ASN A 290 -1.03 28.34 13.73
CA ASN A 290 -0.26 29.08 12.75
C ASN A 290 -0.77 28.83 11.31
N ARG A 291 0.03 29.14 10.30
CA ARG A 291 -0.31 28.92 8.87
C ARG A 291 0.70 27.99 8.20
N LEU A 292 1.31 27.07 8.95
CA LEU A 292 2.34 26.16 8.45
C LEU A 292 1.75 25.21 7.39
N THR A 293 2.40 25.13 6.24
CA THR A 293 2.02 24.23 5.15
C THR A 293 2.91 22.99 5.06
N SER A 294 4.12 23.08 5.56
CA SER A 294 5.12 22.00 5.60
C SER A 294 6.04 22.15 6.80
N LEU A 295 6.79 21.11 7.11
CA LEU A 295 7.88 21.11 8.08
C LEU A 295 9.16 20.62 7.42
N SER A 296 10.30 21.21 7.80
CA SER A 296 11.62 20.67 7.49
C SER A 296 11.89 19.38 8.27
N ALA A 297 13.04 18.74 7.99
CA ALA A 297 13.47 17.56 8.76
C ALA A 297 13.50 17.88 10.26
N LEU A 298 12.96 16.96 11.07
CA LEU A 298 12.86 17.12 12.52
C LEU A 298 14.19 16.69 13.20
N PRO A 299 14.62 17.39 14.25
CA PRO A 299 15.79 16.98 15.04
C PRO A 299 15.59 15.61 15.68
N SER A 300 16.62 14.77 15.66
CA SER A 300 16.57 13.39 16.18
C SER A 300 16.22 13.28 17.68
N GLY A 301 16.55 14.30 18.47
CA GLY A 301 16.26 14.38 19.91
C GLY A 301 14.92 14.99 20.27
N LEU A 302 14.04 15.28 19.28
CA LEU A 302 12.74 15.90 19.54
C LEU A 302 11.81 14.93 20.26
N ARG A 303 11.18 15.39 21.36
CA ARG A 303 10.31 14.58 22.23
C ARG A 303 8.85 15.01 22.19
N GLU A 304 8.60 16.29 21.99
CA GLU A 304 7.25 16.85 21.93
C GLU A 304 7.10 17.69 20.66
N LEU A 305 6.09 17.35 19.85
CA LEU A 305 5.72 18.05 18.63
C LEU A 305 4.23 18.38 18.66
N ILE A 306 3.90 19.65 18.95
CA ILE A 306 2.53 20.15 19.08
C ILE A 306 2.30 21.24 18.03
N ILE A 307 1.63 20.90 16.93
CA ILE A 307 1.44 21.76 15.76
C ILE A 307 0.00 21.70 15.22
N SER A 308 -0.95 21.53 16.12
CA SER A 308 -2.38 21.49 15.78
C SER A 308 -2.86 22.82 15.19
N SER A 309 -3.96 22.80 14.45
CA SER A 309 -4.57 23.99 13.83
C SER A 309 -3.60 24.74 12.91
N ASN A 310 -3.08 24.01 11.93
CA ASN A 310 -2.23 24.52 10.85
C ASN A 310 -2.80 24.09 9.47
N ARG A 311 -1.97 24.10 8.42
CA ARG A 311 -2.37 23.73 7.04
C ARG A 311 -1.44 22.65 6.48
N LEU A 312 -0.91 21.78 7.34
CA LEU A 312 0.05 20.75 6.95
C LEU A 312 -0.62 19.71 6.05
N THR A 313 -0.01 19.42 4.91
CA THR A 313 -0.42 18.38 3.98
C THR A 313 0.42 17.10 4.10
N SER A 314 1.58 17.18 4.77
CA SER A 314 2.45 16.04 5.04
C SER A 314 3.26 16.27 6.32
N LEU A 315 3.78 15.18 6.89
CA LEU A 315 4.76 15.20 7.97
C LEU A 315 6.07 14.59 7.47
N PRO A 316 7.24 15.11 7.89
CA PRO A 316 8.51 14.44 7.66
C PRO A 316 8.61 13.16 8.51
N ALA A 317 9.67 12.36 8.30
CA ALA A 317 9.97 11.22 9.16
C ALA A 317 10.05 11.66 10.64
N LEU A 318 9.39 10.88 11.50
CA LEU A 318 9.33 11.19 12.94
C LEU A 318 10.56 10.66 13.67
N PRO A 319 11.15 11.45 14.62
CA PRO A 319 12.29 11.00 15.41
C PRO A 319 11.92 9.85 16.36
N SER A 320 12.84 8.92 16.59
CA SER A 320 12.64 7.78 17.50
C SER A 320 12.40 8.18 18.97
N GLU A 321 12.90 9.34 19.38
CA GLU A 321 12.72 9.87 20.74
C GLU A 321 11.37 10.54 20.98
N LEU A 322 10.53 10.70 19.94
CA LEU A 322 9.26 11.41 20.05
C LEU A 322 8.29 10.66 20.98
N ARG A 323 7.74 11.39 21.97
CA ARG A 323 6.81 10.89 22.99
C ARG A 323 5.40 11.44 22.81
N GLU A 324 5.30 12.65 22.32
CA GLU A 324 4.02 13.33 22.12
C GLU A 324 3.98 13.96 20.72
N LEU A 325 2.90 13.64 19.98
CA LEU A 325 2.58 14.19 18.67
C LEU A 325 1.14 14.69 18.66
N SER A 326 0.97 16.00 18.53
CA SER A 326 -0.34 16.61 18.35
C SER A 326 -0.39 17.45 17.06
N VAL A 327 -1.10 16.95 16.06
CA VAL A 327 -1.26 17.53 14.72
C VAL A 327 -2.72 17.64 14.31
N SER A 328 -3.62 17.72 15.27
CA SER A 328 -5.07 17.85 15.03
C SER A 328 -5.41 19.10 14.24
N HIS A 329 -6.53 19.09 13.50
CA HIS A 329 -6.97 20.23 12.68
C HIS A 329 -5.90 20.66 11.66
N ASN A 330 -5.45 19.72 10.84
CA ASN A 330 -4.56 19.92 9.69
C ASN A 330 -5.19 19.31 8.41
N LEU A 331 -4.42 19.11 7.36
CA LEU A 331 -4.90 18.60 6.07
C LEU A 331 -4.20 17.28 5.70
N LEU A 332 -3.73 16.51 6.70
CA LEU A 332 -2.93 15.31 6.49
C LEU A 332 -3.77 14.17 5.89
N PRO A 333 -3.41 13.62 4.73
CA PRO A 333 -4.06 12.45 4.14
C PRO A 333 -3.54 11.13 4.71
N SER A 334 -2.32 11.12 5.25
CA SER A 334 -1.66 9.95 5.85
C SER A 334 -0.69 10.37 6.95
N LEU A 335 -0.24 9.38 7.74
CA LEU A 335 0.81 9.54 8.73
C LEU A 335 2.06 8.79 8.29
N PRO A 336 3.28 9.27 8.64
CA PRO A 336 4.48 8.46 8.53
C PRO A 336 4.49 7.34 9.58
N GLU A 337 5.47 6.43 9.50
CA GLU A 337 5.69 5.43 10.55
C GLU A 337 5.87 6.09 11.91
N LEU A 338 5.19 5.53 12.91
CA LEU A 338 5.18 6.06 14.27
C LEU A 338 6.31 5.43 15.10
N PRO A 339 7.05 6.23 15.88
CA PRO A 339 8.07 5.67 16.77
C PRO A 339 7.42 4.85 17.90
N SER A 340 8.00 3.69 18.18
CA SER A 340 7.49 2.73 19.17
C SER A 340 7.40 3.28 20.61
N GLY A 341 8.09 4.37 20.91
CA GLY A 341 8.05 5.04 22.20
C GLY A 341 6.98 6.12 22.34
N LEU A 342 6.13 6.32 21.33
CA LEU A 342 5.10 7.36 21.34
C LEU A 342 4.04 7.05 22.40
N GLN A 343 3.70 8.05 23.22
CA GLN A 343 2.78 7.94 24.36
C GLN A 343 1.45 8.64 24.09
N GLU A 344 1.50 9.73 23.35
CA GLU A 344 0.30 10.50 22.97
C GLU A 344 0.34 10.86 21.50
N LEU A 345 -0.73 10.49 20.78
CA LEU A 345 -0.98 10.81 19.39
C LEU A 345 -2.35 11.47 19.24
N SER A 346 -2.37 12.73 18.89
CA SER A 346 -3.62 13.45 18.56
C SER A 346 -3.57 13.93 17.12
N VAL A 347 -4.37 13.30 16.26
CA VAL A 347 -4.46 13.58 14.82
C VAL A 347 -5.89 13.81 14.37
N SER A 348 -6.78 14.18 15.31
CA SER A 348 -8.19 14.42 15.01
C SER A 348 -8.38 15.53 13.99
N HIS A 349 -9.50 15.48 13.25
CA HIS A 349 -9.86 16.48 12.24
C HIS A 349 -8.76 16.72 11.21
N ASN A 350 -8.32 15.63 10.59
CA ASN A 350 -7.45 15.60 9.42
C ASN A 350 -8.17 14.96 8.23
N ARG A 351 -7.44 14.52 7.22
CA ARG A 351 -7.96 13.84 6.03
C ARG A 351 -7.47 12.39 5.92
N LEU A 352 -7.20 11.76 7.07
CA LEU A 352 -6.68 10.40 7.11
C LEU A 352 -7.74 9.41 6.60
N THR A 353 -7.39 8.65 5.59
CA THR A 353 -8.20 7.52 5.09
C THR A 353 -7.57 6.18 5.47
N ARG A 354 -6.27 6.17 5.74
CA ARG A 354 -5.43 5.02 6.09
C ARG A 354 -4.56 5.33 7.31
N LEU A 355 -4.06 4.28 7.95
CA LEU A 355 -3.20 4.37 9.13
C LEU A 355 -1.96 3.48 8.95
N PRO A 356 -0.78 3.90 9.45
CA PRO A 356 0.41 3.05 9.44
C PRO A 356 0.27 1.89 10.41
N GLU A 357 0.88 0.76 10.08
CA GLU A 357 0.88 -0.46 10.90
C GLU A 357 1.44 -0.20 12.31
N SER A 358 2.43 0.69 12.41
CA SER A 358 3.05 1.08 13.69
C SER A 358 2.07 1.61 14.74
N ILE A 359 0.85 2.03 14.36
CA ILE A 359 -0.13 2.53 15.31
C ILE A 359 -0.61 1.47 16.29
N ILE A 360 -0.76 0.20 15.85
CA ILE A 360 -1.18 -0.90 16.73
C ILE A 360 -0.03 -1.46 17.58
N SER A 361 1.21 -1.15 17.20
CA SER A 361 2.42 -1.54 17.92
C SER A 361 2.83 -0.54 19.00
N LEU A 362 2.07 0.53 19.18
CA LEU A 362 2.31 1.51 20.27
C LEU A 362 2.05 0.87 21.64
N PRO A 363 2.70 1.39 22.71
CA PRO A 363 2.52 0.85 24.05
C PRO A 363 1.05 0.85 24.50
N SER A 364 0.66 -0.09 25.36
CA SER A 364 -0.71 -0.24 25.86
C SER A 364 -1.23 0.98 26.65
N TYR A 365 -0.34 1.78 27.21
CA TYR A 365 -0.66 3.04 27.87
C TYR A 365 -0.76 4.22 26.92
N ALA A 366 -0.35 4.07 25.66
CA ALA A 366 -0.43 5.13 24.67
C ALA A 366 -1.88 5.51 24.38
N ARG A 367 -2.11 6.80 24.15
CA ARG A 367 -3.42 7.36 23.81
C ARG A 367 -3.40 7.85 22.37
N VAL A 368 -4.35 7.40 21.59
CA VAL A 368 -4.47 7.75 20.18
C VAL A 368 -5.84 8.34 19.92
N ASN A 369 -5.90 9.56 19.39
CA ASN A 369 -7.13 10.21 19.00
C ASN A 369 -7.17 10.43 17.48
N LEU A 370 -8.10 9.74 16.81
CA LEU A 370 -8.34 9.77 15.36
C LEU A 370 -9.68 10.43 14.98
N ASP A 371 -10.44 10.98 15.93
CA ASP A 371 -11.79 11.53 15.70
C ASP A 371 -11.79 12.53 14.53
N GLY A 372 -12.89 12.58 13.77
CA GLY A 372 -13.07 13.53 12.68
C GLY A 372 -12.18 13.29 11.46
N ASN A 373 -11.67 12.05 11.26
CA ASN A 373 -10.97 11.64 10.05
C ASN A 373 -11.87 10.79 9.15
N PRO A 374 -11.80 10.93 7.82
CA PRO A 374 -12.56 10.09 6.87
C PRO A 374 -11.91 8.73 6.67
N LEU A 375 -11.70 7.98 7.77
CA LEU A 375 -11.10 6.65 7.71
C LEU A 375 -11.95 5.71 6.83
N SER A 376 -11.28 4.87 6.03
CA SER A 376 -11.99 3.91 5.19
C SER A 376 -12.77 2.90 6.05
N GLU A 377 -13.87 2.37 5.51
CA GLU A 377 -14.69 1.40 6.21
C GLU A 377 -13.89 0.16 6.62
N ARG A 378 -12.98 -0.31 5.75
CA ARG A 378 -12.03 -1.37 6.04
C ARG A 378 -11.17 -1.02 7.26
N THR A 379 -10.53 0.15 7.27
CA THR A 379 -9.71 0.62 8.41
C THR A 379 -10.51 0.65 9.70
N LEU A 380 -11.74 1.18 9.65
CA LEU A 380 -12.65 1.24 10.82
C LEU A 380 -13.04 -0.15 11.32
N ARG A 381 -13.35 -1.07 10.39
CA ARG A 381 -13.69 -2.47 10.72
C ARG A 381 -12.50 -3.16 11.39
N THR A 382 -11.31 -3.03 10.80
CA THR A 382 -10.09 -3.63 11.34
C THR A 382 -9.74 -3.08 12.71
N LEU A 383 -9.79 -1.75 12.90
CA LEU A 383 -9.58 -1.13 14.21
C LEU A 383 -10.58 -1.65 15.26
N ARG A 384 -11.84 -1.77 14.89
CA ARG A 384 -12.88 -2.28 15.80
C ARG A 384 -12.59 -3.73 16.20
N ASN A 385 -12.29 -4.58 15.22
CA ASN A 385 -11.99 -5.98 15.48
C ASN A 385 -10.76 -6.13 16.38
N LEU A 386 -9.69 -5.41 16.08
CA LEU A 386 -8.47 -5.43 16.87
C LEU A 386 -8.70 -4.93 18.30
N THR A 387 -9.32 -3.75 18.47
CA THR A 387 -9.52 -3.13 19.80
C THR A 387 -10.55 -3.86 20.67
N SER A 388 -11.44 -4.66 20.06
CA SER A 388 -12.44 -5.48 20.75
C SER A 388 -11.99 -6.92 21.01
N ALA A 389 -10.85 -7.33 20.45
CA ALA A 389 -10.36 -8.71 20.57
C ALA A 389 -10.01 -9.04 22.03
N PRO A 390 -10.38 -10.22 22.54
CA PRO A 390 -9.92 -10.71 23.84
C PRO A 390 -8.39 -10.73 23.89
N GLY A 391 -7.81 -10.08 24.91
CA GLY A 391 -6.34 -10.00 25.06
C GLY A 391 -5.65 -8.88 24.28
N TYR A 392 -6.39 -7.96 23.66
CA TYR A 392 -5.80 -6.78 23.05
C TYR A 392 -4.92 -6.02 24.05
N SER A 393 -3.65 -5.88 23.72
CA SER A 393 -2.62 -5.22 24.55
C SER A 393 -2.03 -3.97 23.90
N GLY A 394 -2.61 -3.49 22.83
CA GLY A 394 -2.20 -2.28 22.12
C GLY A 394 -2.67 -0.97 22.77
N PRO A 395 -2.48 0.18 22.09
CA PRO A 395 -2.81 1.52 22.58
C PRO A 395 -4.33 1.73 22.72
N ARG A 396 -4.70 2.74 23.49
CA ARG A 396 -6.11 3.18 23.58
C ARG A 396 -6.45 4.07 22.39
N ILE A 397 -7.17 3.53 21.41
CA ILE A 397 -7.52 4.24 20.18
C ILE A 397 -8.97 4.73 20.26
N ARG A 398 -9.14 6.03 20.02
CA ARG A 398 -10.44 6.69 19.88
C ARG A 398 -10.65 7.10 18.42
N PHE A 399 -11.79 6.75 17.82
CA PHE A 399 -12.14 7.08 16.44
C PHE A 399 -13.68 7.16 16.28
N ASP A 400 -14.13 8.02 15.37
CA ASP A 400 -15.54 8.15 15.03
C ASP A 400 -15.93 7.12 13.97
N MET A 401 -17.20 6.74 13.99
CA MET A 401 -17.81 5.97 12.91
C MET A 401 -18.12 6.92 11.76
N ALA A 402 -17.39 6.81 10.66
CA ALA A 402 -17.69 7.56 9.45
C ALA A 402 -19.08 7.18 8.93
N GLY A 403 -19.85 8.18 8.53
CA GLY A 403 -21.06 7.96 7.75
C GLY A 403 -20.72 7.40 6.36
N PRO A 404 -21.69 6.71 5.69
CA PRO A 404 -21.46 6.16 4.36
C PRO A 404 -21.06 7.28 3.39
N SER A 405 -20.00 7.03 2.61
CA SER A 405 -19.63 7.92 1.51
C SER A 405 -20.75 7.90 0.47
N VAL A 406 -21.17 9.10 0.03
CA VAL A 406 -22.17 9.20 -1.05
C VAL A 406 -21.56 8.60 -2.33
N PRO A 407 -22.21 7.61 -2.98
CA PRO A 407 -21.73 7.08 -4.24
C PRO A 407 -21.66 8.18 -5.30
N ARG A 408 -20.55 8.26 -6.02
CA ARG A 408 -20.43 9.18 -7.17
C ARG A 408 -21.16 8.59 -8.38
N GLU A 409 -22.00 9.40 -9.00
CA GLU A 409 -22.61 9.03 -10.28
C GLU A 409 -21.60 9.17 -11.43
N ALA A 410 -21.56 8.16 -12.31
CA ALA A 410 -20.74 8.23 -13.51
C ALA A 410 -21.37 9.18 -14.53
N ARG A 411 -20.58 10.08 -15.10
CA ARG A 411 -21.00 10.88 -16.25
C ARG A 411 -20.86 10.10 -17.57
N ALA A 412 -21.40 10.61 -18.65
CA ALA A 412 -21.32 9.96 -19.96
C ALA A 412 -19.85 9.73 -20.38
N LEU A 413 -19.54 8.54 -20.90
CA LEU A 413 -18.15 8.10 -21.17
C LEU A 413 -17.39 9.06 -22.10
N HIS A 414 -18.02 9.54 -23.17
CA HIS A 414 -17.39 10.48 -24.11
C HIS A 414 -16.91 11.77 -23.42
N LEU A 415 -17.64 12.26 -22.41
CA LEU A 415 -17.23 13.44 -21.63
C LEU A 415 -16.02 13.14 -20.72
N ALA A 416 -15.97 11.96 -20.14
CA ALA A 416 -14.81 11.55 -19.33
C ALA A 416 -13.55 11.36 -20.19
N VAL A 417 -13.72 10.81 -21.39
CA VAL A 417 -12.64 10.62 -22.38
C VAL A 417 -12.16 11.97 -22.91
N ALA A 418 -13.04 12.93 -23.22
CA ALA A 418 -12.70 14.24 -23.76
C ALA A 418 -11.68 14.99 -22.89
N ASP A 419 -11.74 14.83 -21.56
CA ASP A 419 -10.79 15.46 -20.62
C ASP A 419 -9.35 14.97 -20.80
N TRP A 420 -9.15 13.79 -21.37
CA TRP A 420 -7.84 13.18 -21.60
C TRP A 420 -7.28 13.43 -22.98
N LEU A 421 -8.15 13.68 -23.96
CA LEU A 421 -7.74 13.90 -25.34
C LEU A 421 -7.16 15.31 -25.53
N MET A 422 -6.31 15.46 -26.55
CA MET A 422 -5.81 16.77 -26.94
C MET A 422 -6.87 17.48 -27.79
N PRO A 423 -7.05 18.79 -27.61
CA PRO A 423 -7.98 19.56 -28.45
C PRO A 423 -7.63 19.42 -29.94
N THR A 424 -8.62 19.18 -30.76
CA THR A 424 -8.49 19.14 -32.22
C THR A 424 -8.40 20.54 -32.83
N ARG A 425 -7.92 20.62 -34.06
CA ARG A 425 -7.93 21.88 -34.82
C ARG A 425 -9.36 22.25 -35.19
N GLU A 426 -9.60 23.56 -35.33
CA GLU A 426 -10.90 24.09 -35.72
C GLU A 426 -11.35 23.49 -37.06
N GLY A 427 -12.50 22.76 -37.07
CA GLY A 427 -13.05 22.06 -38.23
C GLY A 427 -12.81 20.55 -38.30
N GLU A 428 -12.03 19.95 -37.41
CA GLU A 428 -11.90 18.49 -37.28
C GLU A 428 -12.95 17.91 -36.30
N PRO A 429 -13.50 16.70 -36.55
CA PRO A 429 -14.43 16.06 -35.61
C PRO A 429 -13.74 15.82 -34.27
N ASP A 430 -14.48 15.99 -33.17
CA ASP A 430 -13.96 15.73 -31.84
C ASP A 430 -13.60 14.24 -31.69
N PRO A 431 -12.35 13.89 -31.36
CA PRO A 431 -11.96 12.48 -31.12
C PRO A 431 -12.79 11.79 -30.05
N ALA A 432 -13.44 12.53 -29.16
CA ALA A 432 -14.33 11.98 -28.15
C ALA A 432 -15.67 11.50 -28.73
N ASP A 433 -16.08 11.98 -29.92
CA ASP A 433 -17.37 11.61 -30.53
C ASP A 433 -17.49 10.10 -30.79
N ARG A 434 -16.39 9.43 -31.14
CA ARG A 434 -16.35 7.97 -31.35
C ARG A 434 -16.74 7.18 -30.09
N TRP A 435 -16.60 7.76 -28.91
CA TRP A 435 -16.90 7.13 -27.63
C TRP A 435 -18.38 7.19 -27.22
N HIS A 436 -19.22 7.87 -28.01
CA HIS A 436 -20.67 7.84 -27.78
C HIS A 436 -21.25 6.43 -27.93
N VAL A 437 -20.80 5.69 -28.91
CA VAL A 437 -21.26 4.31 -29.15
C VAL A 437 -20.74 3.39 -28.04
N SER A 438 -19.46 3.50 -27.72
CA SER A 438 -18.83 2.71 -26.63
C SER A 438 -19.42 3.01 -25.26
N GLY A 439 -20.07 4.14 -25.07
CA GLY A 439 -20.82 4.47 -23.85
C GLY A 439 -22.03 3.57 -23.57
N GLN A 440 -22.47 2.76 -24.53
CA GLN A 440 -23.54 1.77 -24.37
C GLN A 440 -23.01 0.35 -24.09
N GLU A 441 -21.69 0.15 -24.11
CA GLU A 441 -21.07 -1.15 -23.82
C GLU A 441 -21.16 -1.48 -22.32
N ASP A 442 -21.07 -2.77 -22.01
CA ASP A 442 -21.04 -3.25 -20.63
C ASP A 442 -19.89 -2.60 -19.85
N ASN A 443 -20.17 -2.16 -18.62
CA ASN A 443 -19.22 -1.50 -17.72
C ASN A 443 -18.66 -0.14 -18.20
N ALA A 444 -19.22 0.47 -19.25
CA ALA A 444 -18.80 1.80 -19.72
C ALA A 444 -18.93 2.89 -18.64
N ALA A 445 -19.98 2.83 -17.82
CA ALA A 445 -20.18 3.75 -16.70
C ALA A 445 -19.06 3.60 -15.63
N ALA A 446 -18.66 2.37 -15.31
CA ALA A 446 -17.56 2.11 -14.38
C ALA A 446 -16.23 2.64 -14.97
N PHE A 447 -15.99 2.45 -16.26
CA PHE A 447 -14.79 2.99 -16.92
C PHE A 447 -14.79 4.52 -16.99
N SER A 448 -15.95 5.16 -17.20
CA SER A 448 -16.10 6.61 -17.11
C SER A 448 -15.69 7.12 -15.71
N LEU A 449 -16.22 6.51 -14.67
CA LEU A 449 -15.86 6.85 -13.29
C LEU A 449 -14.38 6.59 -12.99
N PHE A 450 -13.81 5.51 -13.52
CA PHE A 450 -12.38 5.21 -13.41
C PHE A 450 -11.53 6.34 -14.02
N LEU A 451 -11.86 6.82 -15.23
CA LEU A 451 -11.15 7.93 -15.88
C LEU A 451 -11.21 9.23 -15.07
N ASP A 452 -12.38 9.53 -14.48
CA ASP A 452 -12.55 10.72 -13.63
C ASP A 452 -11.66 10.63 -12.38
N ARG A 453 -11.63 9.47 -11.74
CA ARG A 453 -10.81 9.25 -10.54
C ARG A 453 -9.32 9.18 -10.86
N LEU A 454 -8.94 8.73 -12.05
CA LEU A 454 -7.54 8.70 -12.48
C LEU A 454 -6.91 10.11 -12.53
N ARG A 455 -7.71 11.16 -12.71
CA ARG A 455 -7.28 12.55 -12.62
C ARG A 455 -7.00 13.02 -11.20
N GLU A 456 -7.48 12.31 -10.20
CA GLU A 456 -7.26 12.61 -8.78
C GLU A 456 -5.97 11.96 -8.24
N THR A 457 -5.26 11.16 -9.06
CA THR A 457 -4.06 10.42 -8.64
C THR A 457 -2.81 11.31 -8.62
N GLU A 458 -1.85 10.94 -7.77
CA GLU A 458 -0.53 11.57 -7.70
C GLU A 458 0.21 11.58 -9.06
N ASN A 459 -0.04 10.56 -9.89
CA ASN A 459 0.55 10.49 -11.23
C ASN A 459 0.06 11.60 -12.15
N PHE A 460 -1.22 11.98 -12.06
CA PHE A 460 -1.77 13.10 -12.84
C PHE A 460 -1.18 14.44 -12.42
N GLU A 461 -0.93 14.62 -11.12
CA GLU A 461 -0.40 15.86 -10.58
C GLU A 461 1.12 16.01 -10.82
N LYS A 462 1.88 14.90 -10.73
CA LYS A 462 3.36 14.93 -10.70
C LYS A 462 4.03 14.54 -12.01
N ASP A 463 3.37 13.76 -12.88
CA ASP A 463 3.93 13.33 -14.18
C ASP A 463 3.33 14.14 -15.34
N PRO A 464 4.08 15.10 -15.90
CA PRO A 464 3.61 15.89 -17.05
C PRO A 464 3.29 15.06 -18.30
N GLY A 465 3.89 13.88 -18.43
CA GLY A 465 3.68 12.95 -19.54
C GLY A 465 2.44 12.04 -19.36
N PHE A 466 1.89 11.98 -18.16
CA PHE A 466 0.83 11.01 -17.83
C PHE A 466 -0.43 11.20 -18.67
N LYS A 467 -0.88 12.43 -18.88
CA LYS A 467 -2.05 12.72 -19.73
C LYS A 467 -1.84 12.21 -21.17
N ALA A 468 -0.66 12.43 -21.75
CA ALA A 468 -0.35 11.98 -23.11
C ALA A 468 -0.31 10.43 -23.18
N GLN A 469 0.21 9.75 -22.16
CA GLN A 469 0.21 8.29 -22.09
C GLN A 469 -1.23 7.73 -22.05
N ILE A 470 -2.10 8.31 -21.24
CA ILE A 470 -3.50 7.89 -21.16
C ILE A 470 -4.25 8.21 -22.46
N SER A 471 -4.01 9.38 -23.07
CA SER A 471 -4.59 9.73 -24.38
C SER A 471 -4.22 8.68 -25.47
N SER A 472 -2.93 8.32 -25.54
CA SER A 472 -2.46 7.28 -26.47
C SER A 472 -3.07 5.92 -26.20
N TRP A 473 -3.24 5.56 -24.92
CA TRP A 473 -3.88 4.32 -24.52
C TRP A 473 -5.37 4.30 -24.89
N LEU A 474 -6.10 5.39 -24.68
CA LEU A 474 -7.50 5.54 -25.10
C LEU A 474 -7.64 5.41 -26.63
N ALA A 475 -6.69 5.94 -27.41
CA ALA A 475 -6.71 5.76 -28.85
C ALA A 475 -6.63 4.28 -29.27
N LEU A 476 -5.80 3.47 -28.57
CA LEU A 476 -5.73 2.04 -28.81
C LEU A 476 -7.04 1.32 -28.42
N LEU A 477 -7.64 1.69 -27.30
CA LEU A 477 -8.94 1.14 -26.88
C LEU A 477 -10.06 1.48 -27.85
N ALA A 478 -10.01 2.63 -28.48
CA ALA A 478 -11.01 3.03 -29.48
C ALA A 478 -10.98 2.15 -30.75
N GLU A 479 -9.82 1.59 -31.10
CA GLU A 479 -9.62 0.77 -32.30
C GLU A 479 -9.81 -0.74 -32.06
N ASP A 480 -9.79 -1.22 -30.80
CA ASP A 480 -9.85 -2.65 -30.46
C ASP A 480 -10.99 -2.95 -29.47
N ASP A 481 -12.12 -3.43 -29.98
CA ASP A 481 -13.32 -3.74 -29.21
C ASP A 481 -13.08 -4.82 -28.16
N VAL A 482 -12.24 -5.82 -28.46
CA VAL A 482 -11.93 -6.93 -27.54
C VAL A 482 -11.08 -6.43 -26.37
N LEU A 483 -10.06 -5.62 -26.66
CA LEU A 483 -9.23 -5.03 -25.61
C LEU A 483 -10.05 -4.05 -24.76
N ARG A 484 -10.91 -3.25 -25.40
CA ARG A 484 -11.81 -2.30 -24.72
C ARG A 484 -12.74 -3.02 -23.76
N ALA A 485 -13.41 -4.08 -24.20
CA ALA A 485 -14.32 -4.87 -23.35
C ALA A 485 -13.60 -5.48 -22.15
N LYS A 486 -12.39 -6.05 -22.35
CA LYS A 486 -11.53 -6.55 -21.24
C LYS A 486 -11.21 -5.44 -20.25
N THR A 487 -10.88 -4.26 -20.74
CA THR A 487 -10.50 -3.09 -19.92
C THR A 487 -11.70 -2.55 -19.13
N PHE A 488 -12.87 -2.44 -19.75
CA PHE A 488 -14.10 -1.97 -19.10
C PHE A 488 -14.54 -2.91 -17.97
N ALA A 489 -14.40 -4.22 -18.16
CA ALA A 489 -14.72 -5.20 -17.14
C ALA A 489 -13.87 -5.00 -15.86
N MET A 490 -12.60 -4.62 -16.01
CA MET A 490 -11.71 -4.37 -14.88
C MET A 490 -12.01 -3.07 -14.13
N ALA A 491 -12.63 -2.10 -14.79
CA ALA A 491 -12.94 -0.80 -14.16
C ALA A 491 -13.97 -0.90 -13.03
N THR A 492 -14.80 -1.93 -13.05
CA THR A 492 -15.87 -2.15 -12.05
C THR A 492 -15.26 -2.32 -10.63
N GLU A 493 -14.17 -3.07 -10.53
CA GLU A 493 -13.50 -3.29 -9.25
C GLU A 493 -12.70 -2.07 -8.80
N ALA A 494 -12.17 -1.29 -9.75
CA ALA A 494 -11.33 -0.14 -9.47
C ALA A 494 -12.08 1.02 -8.79
N THR A 495 -13.39 1.15 -9.03
CA THR A 495 -14.15 2.36 -8.64
C THR A 495 -14.65 2.37 -7.21
N SER A 496 -14.53 1.26 -6.48
CA SER A 496 -15.15 1.08 -5.16
C SER A 496 -14.35 1.62 -3.95
N SER A 497 -13.08 2.08 -4.12
CA SER A 497 -12.22 2.43 -2.98
C SER A 497 -11.24 3.61 -3.23
N CYS A 498 -9.99 3.55 -2.76
CA CYS A 498 -9.01 4.64 -2.73
C CYS A 498 -8.36 4.96 -4.09
N GLU A 499 -7.57 6.06 -4.16
CA GLU A 499 -6.81 6.46 -5.35
C GLU A 499 -5.75 5.45 -5.78
N ASP A 500 -5.09 4.80 -4.82
CA ASP A 500 -4.06 3.81 -5.10
C ASP A 500 -4.65 2.56 -5.78
N ARG A 501 -5.91 2.22 -5.50
CA ARG A 501 -6.63 1.17 -6.24
C ARG A 501 -6.80 1.53 -7.72
N ILE A 502 -7.08 2.79 -8.02
CA ILE A 502 -7.18 3.29 -9.40
C ILE A 502 -5.84 3.13 -10.13
N THR A 503 -4.73 3.47 -9.45
CA THR A 503 -3.38 3.30 -10.00
C THR A 503 -3.04 1.81 -10.23
N LEU A 504 -3.36 0.95 -9.28
CA LEU A 504 -3.15 -0.51 -9.43
C LEU A 504 -3.99 -1.09 -10.57
N ALA A 505 -5.26 -0.70 -10.68
CA ALA A 505 -6.12 -1.12 -11.78
C ALA A 505 -5.58 -0.68 -13.14
N LEU A 506 -5.02 0.53 -13.25
CA LEU A 506 -4.35 0.98 -14.48
C LEU A 506 -3.18 0.06 -14.85
N HIS A 507 -2.35 -0.34 -13.88
CA HIS A 507 -1.25 -1.28 -14.12
C HIS A 507 -1.76 -2.62 -14.64
N GLN A 508 -2.80 -3.15 -14.02
CA GLN A 508 -3.43 -4.41 -14.44
C GLN A 508 -4.01 -4.31 -15.85
N MET A 509 -4.72 -3.22 -16.17
CA MET A 509 -5.26 -2.96 -17.52
C MET A 509 -4.15 -2.87 -18.57
N LYS A 510 -3.01 -2.22 -18.25
CA LYS A 510 -1.84 -2.18 -19.14
C LYS A 510 -1.20 -3.56 -19.33
N ASN A 511 -1.14 -4.39 -18.28
CA ASN A 511 -0.67 -5.77 -18.41
C ASN A 511 -1.59 -6.59 -19.33
N VAL A 512 -2.90 -6.46 -19.20
CA VAL A 512 -3.85 -7.10 -20.12
C VAL A 512 -3.63 -6.66 -21.58
N GLN A 513 -3.31 -5.39 -21.80
CA GLN A 513 -2.94 -4.89 -23.14
C GLN A 513 -1.66 -5.57 -23.65
N LEU A 514 -0.62 -5.72 -22.83
CA LEU A 514 0.62 -6.38 -23.24
C LEU A 514 0.37 -7.84 -23.68
N VAL A 515 -0.42 -8.57 -22.91
CA VAL A 515 -0.82 -9.95 -23.21
C VAL A 515 -1.65 -9.98 -24.51
N HIS A 516 -2.65 -9.11 -24.62
CA HIS A 516 -3.52 -9.00 -25.80
C HIS A 516 -2.72 -8.69 -27.07
N ASN A 517 -1.75 -7.79 -27.00
CA ASN A 517 -0.88 -7.47 -28.13
C ASN A 517 -0.09 -8.70 -28.62
N ALA A 518 0.39 -9.53 -27.71
CA ALA A 518 1.06 -10.77 -28.07
C ALA A 518 0.11 -11.80 -28.69
N GLU A 519 -1.09 -11.94 -28.16
CA GLU A 519 -2.17 -12.78 -28.73
C GLU A 519 -2.54 -12.35 -30.16
N LYS A 520 -2.58 -11.05 -30.44
CA LYS A 520 -2.91 -10.46 -31.75
C LYS A 520 -1.76 -10.48 -32.77
N GLY A 521 -0.57 -10.94 -32.41
CA GLY A 521 0.56 -11.04 -33.33
C GLY A 521 1.42 -9.78 -33.47
N VAL A 522 1.25 -8.78 -32.61
CA VAL A 522 2.07 -7.55 -32.63
C VAL A 522 3.58 -7.86 -32.56
N TYR A 523 3.94 -8.96 -31.89
CA TYR A 523 5.33 -9.40 -31.71
C TYR A 523 5.80 -10.44 -32.74
N ASP A 524 4.99 -10.85 -33.72
CA ASP A 524 5.36 -11.89 -34.67
C ASP A 524 6.64 -11.56 -35.45
N ASN A 525 6.88 -10.29 -35.72
CA ASN A 525 8.11 -9.78 -36.35
C ASN A 525 9.06 -9.09 -35.36
N ASN A 526 8.80 -9.15 -34.06
CA ASN A 526 9.60 -8.57 -33.01
C ASN A 526 9.76 -9.51 -31.81
N LEU A 527 10.43 -10.64 -32.00
CA LEU A 527 10.65 -11.63 -30.96
C LEU A 527 11.41 -11.08 -29.72
N PRO A 528 12.39 -10.15 -29.87
CA PRO A 528 12.96 -9.47 -28.70
C PRO A 528 11.92 -8.74 -27.87
N GLY A 529 10.93 -8.09 -28.52
CA GLY A 529 9.82 -7.44 -27.85
C GLY A 529 8.92 -8.42 -27.10
N LEU A 530 8.63 -9.58 -27.69
CA LEU A 530 7.90 -10.66 -27.02
C LEU A 530 8.59 -11.09 -25.71
N VAL A 531 9.90 -11.38 -25.79
CA VAL A 531 10.69 -11.81 -24.62
C VAL A 531 10.77 -10.70 -23.57
N SER A 532 10.92 -9.45 -23.99
CA SER A 532 10.92 -8.29 -23.07
C SER A 532 9.60 -8.17 -22.33
N THR A 533 8.47 -8.29 -23.05
CA THR A 533 7.12 -8.29 -22.47
C THR A 533 6.94 -9.45 -21.50
N GLY A 534 7.35 -10.66 -21.89
CA GLY A 534 7.30 -11.84 -21.02
C GLY A 534 8.10 -11.64 -19.73
N ARG A 535 9.29 -11.02 -19.80
CA ARG A 535 10.11 -10.70 -18.62
C ARG A 535 9.40 -9.71 -17.69
N GLU A 536 8.78 -8.68 -18.24
CA GLU A 536 8.03 -7.70 -17.44
C GLU A 536 6.87 -8.36 -16.70
N ILE A 537 6.05 -9.17 -17.39
CA ILE A 537 4.95 -9.90 -16.79
C ILE A 537 5.45 -10.86 -15.69
N PHE A 538 6.52 -11.63 -15.98
CA PHE A 538 7.14 -12.50 -14.98
C PHE A 538 7.59 -11.75 -13.72
N ARG A 539 8.26 -10.60 -13.90
CA ARG A 539 8.70 -9.76 -12.78
C ARG A 539 7.53 -9.24 -11.96
N MET A 540 6.43 -8.85 -12.62
CA MET A 540 5.20 -8.40 -11.97
C MET A 540 4.56 -9.52 -11.15
N GLU A 541 4.47 -10.75 -11.68
CA GLU A 541 3.97 -11.92 -10.94
C GLU A 541 4.85 -12.25 -9.73
N MET A 542 6.18 -12.14 -9.88
CA MET A 542 7.10 -12.32 -8.74
C MET A 542 6.91 -11.27 -7.66
N LEU A 543 6.75 -10.01 -8.04
CA LEU A 543 6.46 -8.92 -7.09
C LEU A 543 5.14 -9.13 -6.39
N GLU A 544 4.13 -9.61 -7.09
CA GLU A 544 2.83 -9.91 -6.49
C GLU A 544 2.96 -11.04 -5.45
N ARG A 545 3.69 -12.12 -5.76
CA ARG A 545 3.97 -13.20 -4.80
C ARG A 545 4.67 -12.68 -3.53
N ILE A 546 5.70 -11.83 -3.69
CA ILE A 546 6.44 -11.22 -2.57
C ILE A 546 5.52 -10.29 -1.76
N ALA A 547 4.69 -9.51 -2.45
CA ALA A 547 3.76 -8.60 -1.79
C ALA A 547 2.72 -9.35 -0.97
N ARG A 548 2.16 -10.47 -1.46
CA ARG A 548 1.25 -11.34 -0.70
C ARG A 548 1.90 -11.89 0.57
N GLU A 549 3.15 -12.31 0.51
CA GLU A 549 3.88 -12.76 1.71
C GLU A 549 4.05 -11.61 2.71
N LYS A 550 4.32 -10.40 2.24
CA LYS A 550 4.42 -9.22 3.09
C LYS A 550 3.09 -8.86 3.73
N VAL A 551 1.99 -8.87 2.97
CA VAL A 551 0.62 -8.59 3.47
C VAL A 551 0.26 -9.48 4.67
N ARG A 552 0.64 -10.76 4.64
CA ARG A 552 0.38 -11.69 5.77
C ARG A 552 1.04 -11.26 7.08
N THR A 553 2.04 -10.41 7.04
CA THR A 553 2.72 -9.88 8.22
C THR A 553 2.13 -8.57 8.75
N LEU A 554 1.12 -8.03 8.06
CA LEU A 554 0.53 -6.72 8.33
C LEU A 554 -0.96 -6.88 8.71
N ALA A 555 -1.43 -6.09 9.69
CA ALA A 555 -2.80 -6.18 10.18
C ALA A 555 -3.71 -5.03 9.72
N LEU A 556 -3.16 -3.83 9.52
CA LEU A 556 -3.93 -2.62 9.19
C LEU A 556 -3.79 -2.17 7.74
N VAL A 557 -2.70 -2.57 7.09
CA VAL A 557 -2.35 -2.08 5.77
C VAL A 557 -3.22 -2.73 4.70
N ASP A 558 -3.67 -1.95 3.73
CA ASP A 558 -4.32 -2.47 2.54
C ASP A 558 -3.28 -3.13 1.63
N GLU A 559 -3.58 -4.32 1.13
CA GLU A 559 -2.69 -5.03 0.21
C GLU A 559 -2.35 -4.21 -1.03
N ILE A 560 -3.27 -3.34 -1.48
CA ILE A 560 -3.10 -2.45 -2.63
C ILE A 560 -1.88 -1.54 -2.43
N GLU A 561 -1.74 -0.94 -1.25
CA GLU A 561 -0.58 -0.10 -0.94
C GLU A 561 0.71 -0.93 -0.94
N VAL A 562 0.65 -2.20 -0.51
CA VAL A 562 1.82 -3.11 -0.53
C VAL A 562 2.21 -3.46 -1.96
N TYR A 563 1.25 -3.87 -2.79
CA TYR A 563 1.50 -4.21 -4.21
C TYR A 563 2.08 -3.01 -4.97
N LEU A 564 1.44 -1.85 -4.87
CA LEU A 564 1.91 -0.63 -5.51
C LEU A 564 3.29 -0.20 -5.02
N ALA A 565 3.56 -0.30 -3.71
CA ALA A 565 4.85 0.08 -3.15
C ALA A 565 6.00 -0.70 -3.81
N TYR A 566 5.85 -2.02 -3.98
CA TYR A 566 6.85 -2.81 -4.69
C TYR A 566 6.94 -2.44 -6.16
N GLN A 567 5.82 -2.33 -6.86
CA GLN A 567 5.79 -2.02 -8.29
C GLN A 567 6.40 -0.65 -8.58
N ASN A 568 5.94 0.40 -7.91
CA ASN A 568 6.38 1.77 -8.17
C ASN A 568 7.84 2.01 -7.76
N LYS A 569 8.26 1.51 -6.58
CA LYS A 569 9.62 1.72 -6.09
C LYS A 569 10.67 0.86 -6.78
N LEU A 570 10.29 -0.26 -7.39
CA LEU A 570 11.19 -1.11 -8.17
C LEU A 570 11.03 -0.94 -9.69
N LYS A 571 10.22 0.00 -10.14
CA LYS A 571 9.96 0.29 -11.55
C LYS A 571 11.24 0.37 -12.37
N GLU A 572 12.16 1.26 -11.98
CA GLU A 572 13.40 1.50 -12.71
C GLU A 572 14.38 0.33 -12.61
N SER A 573 14.54 -0.25 -11.42
CA SER A 573 15.50 -1.33 -11.18
C SER A 573 15.10 -2.67 -11.81
N LEU A 574 13.79 -2.86 -12.07
CA LEU A 574 13.21 -4.03 -12.72
C LEU A 574 12.67 -3.74 -14.13
N GLU A 575 12.89 -2.53 -14.66
CA GLU A 575 12.49 -2.13 -16.02
C GLU A 575 11.00 -2.39 -16.30
N LEU A 576 10.12 -1.98 -15.39
CA LEU A 576 8.66 -2.15 -15.52
C LEU A 576 8.08 -0.99 -16.33
N THR A 577 7.68 -1.24 -17.58
CA THR A 577 7.20 -0.19 -18.50
C THR A 577 5.71 0.09 -18.32
N SER A 578 4.95 -0.89 -17.88
CA SER A 578 3.49 -0.80 -17.64
C SER A 578 3.11 -0.05 -16.36
N VAL A 579 4.08 0.18 -15.47
CA VAL A 579 3.88 0.73 -14.13
C VAL A 579 4.11 2.23 -14.10
N THR A 580 3.32 2.98 -13.32
CA THR A 580 3.52 4.40 -13.03
C THR A 580 4.60 4.59 -11.95
N ALA A 581 5.09 5.83 -11.76
CA ALA A 581 6.14 6.12 -10.78
C ALA A 581 5.61 6.47 -9.39
N GLU A 582 4.41 7.04 -9.33
CA GLU A 582 3.88 7.66 -8.11
C GLU A 582 2.74 6.85 -7.49
N MET A 583 2.67 6.89 -6.17
CA MET A 583 1.56 6.44 -5.35
C MET A 583 1.42 7.35 -4.13
N ARG A 584 0.19 7.52 -3.63
CA ARG A 584 -0.10 8.43 -2.52
C ARG A 584 0.30 7.87 -1.17
N PHE A 585 0.05 6.60 -0.94
CA PHE A 585 0.09 6.00 0.40
C PHE A 585 1.33 5.13 0.65
N PHE A 586 2.48 5.44 0.01
CA PHE A 586 3.71 4.67 0.24
C PHE A 586 4.10 4.61 1.73
N GLY A 587 3.98 5.74 2.44
CA GLY A 587 4.33 5.84 3.86
C GLY A 587 3.53 4.93 4.80
N VAL A 588 2.36 4.46 4.37
CA VAL A 588 1.51 3.54 5.16
C VAL A 588 1.48 2.12 4.59
N SER A 589 2.26 1.84 3.53
CA SER A 589 2.31 0.52 2.91
C SER A 589 2.99 -0.55 3.76
N GLY A 590 3.68 -0.18 4.83
CA GLY A 590 4.49 -1.10 5.64
C GLY A 590 5.69 -1.72 4.89
N VAL A 591 6.01 -1.22 3.68
CA VAL A 591 7.14 -1.70 2.87
C VAL A 591 8.38 -0.85 3.16
N THR A 592 9.42 -1.48 3.68
CA THR A 592 10.67 -0.83 4.05
C THR A 592 11.70 -0.84 2.92
N ALA A 593 12.74 0.00 3.03
CA ALA A 593 13.87 -0.04 2.10
C ALA A 593 14.61 -1.41 2.11
N SER A 594 14.56 -2.15 3.21
CA SER A 594 15.10 -3.51 3.30
C SER A 594 14.26 -4.49 2.50
N ASP A 595 12.93 -4.39 2.61
CA ASP A 595 11.99 -5.22 1.84
C ASP A 595 12.18 -5.01 0.34
N LEU A 596 12.29 -3.76 -0.11
CA LEU A 596 12.55 -3.42 -1.51
C LEU A 596 13.84 -4.04 -2.04
N ARG A 597 14.96 -3.90 -1.30
CA ARG A 597 16.23 -4.53 -1.68
C ARG A 597 16.17 -6.06 -1.70
N SER A 598 15.41 -6.65 -0.79
CA SER A 598 15.19 -8.11 -0.75
C SER A 598 14.38 -8.56 -1.95
N ALA A 599 13.28 -7.88 -2.24
CA ALA A 599 12.40 -8.17 -3.38
C ALA A 599 13.13 -8.06 -4.72
N GLU A 600 13.91 -7.00 -4.93
CA GLU A 600 14.71 -6.83 -6.15
C GLU A 600 15.66 -8.01 -6.37
N ARG A 601 16.36 -8.45 -5.32
CA ARG A 601 17.27 -9.62 -5.40
C ARG A 601 16.51 -10.91 -5.70
N GLN A 602 15.37 -11.13 -5.07
CA GLN A 602 14.54 -12.33 -5.28
C GLN A 602 14.01 -12.38 -6.72
N VAL A 603 13.44 -11.26 -7.22
CA VAL A 603 12.94 -11.18 -8.61
C VAL A 603 14.06 -11.46 -9.61
N LYS A 604 15.24 -10.83 -9.46
CA LYS A 604 16.38 -11.07 -10.36
C LYS A 604 16.93 -12.49 -10.27
N ALA A 605 16.94 -13.11 -9.10
CA ALA A 605 17.33 -14.50 -8.93
C ALA A 605 16.34 -15.44 -9.60
N ALA A 606 15.04 -15.26 -9.36
CA ALA A 606 13.98 -16.04 -9.99
C ALA A 606 13.99 -15.89 -11.53
N GLU A 607 14.20 -14.68 -12.04
CA GLU A 607 14.32 -14.45 -13.48
C GLU A 607 15.47 -15.28 -14.10
N ASN A 608 16.59 -15.40 -13.41
CA ASN A 608 17.71 -16.19 -13.90
C ASN A 608 17.47 -17.71 -13.86
N SER A 609 16.68 -18.20 -12.93
CA SER A 609 16.47 -19.65 -12.72
C SER A 609 15.13 -20.17 -13.25
N GLU A 610 14.06 -19.37 -13.23
CA GLU A 610 12.69 -19.83 -13.45
C GLU A 610 12.07 -19.26 -14.75
N PHE A 611 12.56 -18.11 -15.27
CA PHE A 611 11.92 -17.41 -16.38
C PHE A 611 11.78 -18.29 -17.64
N SER A 612 12.77 -19.07 -17.98
CA SER A 612 12.71 -19.92 -19.17
C SER A 612 11.61 -20.99 -19.06
N GLU A 613 11.43 -21.57 -17.88
CA GLU A 613 10.37 -22.55 -17.60
C GLU A 613 8.99 -21.89 -17.58
N TRP A 614 8.89 -20.72 -16.94
CA TRP A 614 7.68 -19.93 -16.92
C TRP A 614 7.24 -19.54 -18.34
N LEU A 615 8.19 -19.10 -19.17
CA LEU A 615 7.93 -18.68 -20.54
C LEU A 615 7.33 -19.80 -21.39
N LEU A 616 7.79 -21.06 -21.21
CA LEU A 616 7.24 -22.23 -21.91
C LEU A 616 5.73 -22.43 -21.59
N GLN A 617 5.26 -21.94 -20.45
CA GLN A 617 3.87 -22.06 -20.03
C GLN A 617 3.05 -20.80 -20.31
N TRP A 618 3.69 -19.73 -20.79
CA TRP A 618 3.03 -18.46 -21.00
C TRP A 618 2.17 -18.48 -22.26
N GLY A 619 0.84 -18.31 -22.09
CA GLY A 619 -0.15 -18.41 -23.17
C GLY A 619 0.15 -17.58 -24.42
N PRO A 620 0.56 -16.31 -24.32
CA PRO A 620 0.91 -15.49 -25.47
C PRO A 620 2.07 -16.06 -26.32
N LEU A 621 3.04 -16.76 -25.72
CA LEU A 621 4.07 -17.48 -26.47
C LEU A 621 3.44 -18.56 -27.35
N HIS A 622 2.49 -19.33 -26.81
CA HIS A 622 1.80 -20.37 -27.58
C HIS A 622 1.03 -19.78 -28.76
N SER A 623 0.40 -18.61 -28.61
CA SER A 623 -0.28 -17.91 -29.71
C SER A 623 0.70 -17.49 -30.83
N VAL A 624 1.90 -17.06 -30.45
CA VAL A 624 2.96 -16.75 -31.46
C VAL A 624 3.46 -18.02 -32.13
N LEU A 625 3.68 -19.11 -31.39
CA LEU A 625 4.09 -20.41 -31.93
C LEU A 625 3.02 -20.99 -32.86
N GLU A 626 1.75 -20.86 -32.55
CA GLU A 626 0.62 -21.28 -33.40
C GLU A 626 0.66 -20.62 -34.80
N ARG A 627 1.08 -19.36 -34.86
CA ARG A 627 1.21 -18.63 -36.12
C ARG A 627 2.51 -18.90 -36.86
N LYS A 628 3.61 -19.15 -36.11
CA LYS A 628 4.96 -19.29 -36.70
C LYS A 628 5.36 -20.73 -37.01
N GLU A 629 4.94 -21.65 -36.17
CA GLU A 629 5.36 -23.07 -36.22
C GLU A 629 4.15 -24.00 -35.99
N PRO A 630 3.04 -23.83 -36.74
CA PRO A 630 1.78 -24.54 -36.47
C PRO A 630 1.91 -26.05 -36.54
N GLU A 631 2.67 -26.56 -37.51
CA GLU A 631 2.81 -28.01 -37.70
C GLU A 631 3.57 -28.64 -36.53
N ARG A 632 4.68 -28.02 -36.11
CA ARG A 632 5.49 -28.51 -34.97
C ARG A 632 4.75 -28.43 -33.65
N LEU A 633 4.02 -27.35 -33.43
CA LEU A 633 3.23 -27.19 -32.20
C LEU A 633 2.06 -28.20 -32.15
N ASN A 634 1.36 -28.40 -33.27
CA ASN A 634 0.28 -29.39 -33.34
C ASN A 634 0.77 -30.81 -33.12
N ALA A 635 1.91 -31.18 -33.70
CA ALA A 635 2.53 -32.48 -33.45
C ALA A 635 2.86 -32.70 -31.95
N LEU A 636 3.34 -31.66 -31.27
CA LEU A 636 3.57 -31.73 -29.80
C LEU A 636 2.28 -31.87 -29.02
N ARG A 637 1.19 -31.20 -29.42
CA ARG A 637 -0.13 -31.32 -28.78
C ARG A 637 -0.76 -32.69 -29.00
N GLU A 638 -0.66 -33.24 -30.21
CA GLU A 638 -1.10 -34.61 -30.51
C GLU A 638 -0.31 -35.64 -29.67
N LYS A 639 1.00 -35.46 -29.61
CA LYS A 639 1.88 -36.31 -28.75
C LYS A 639 1.44 -36.18 -27.28
N GLN A 640 1.14 -35.00 -26.78
CA GLN A 640 0.69 -34.79 -25.40
C GLN A 640 -0.58 -35.58 -25.07
N ILE A 641 -1.53 -35.64 -26.00
CA ILE A 641 -2.77 -36.42 -25.87
C ILE A 641 -2.42 -37.90 -25.80
N SER A 642 -1.57 -38.40 -26.70
CA SER A 642 -1.12 -39.78 -26.69
C SER A 642 -0.37 -40.13 -25.41
N ASP A 643 0.58 -39.30 -24.99
CA ASP A 643 1.36 -39.49 -23.75
C ASP A 643 0.43 -39.53 -22.48
N TYR A 644 -0.66 -38.74 -22.48
CA TYR A 644 -1.66 -38.78 -21.44
C TYR A 644 -2.40 -40.13 -21.44
N GLU A 645 -2.92 -40.56 -22.60
CA GLU A 645 -3.66 -41.83 -22.74
C GLU A 645 -2.80 -43.04 -22.35
N ASP A 646 -1.55 -43.09 -22.84
CA ASP A 646 -0.60 -44.16 -22.55
C ASP A 646 -0.26 -44.19 -21.05
N THR A 647 0.00 -43.02 -20.45
CA THR A 647 0.35 -42.93 -19.02
C THR A 647 -0.86 -43.29 -18.15
N TYR A 648 -2.04 -42.82 -18.51
CA TYR A 648 -3.28 -43.16 -17.79
C TYR A 648 -3.56 -44.67 -17.84
N GLN A 649 -3.44 -45.27 -19.03
CA GLN A 649 -3.63 -46.70 -19.18
C GLN A 649 -2.58 -47.52 -18.39
N MET A 650 -1.33 -47.10 -18.43
CA MET A 650 -0.26 -47.72 -17.65
C MET A 650 -0.57 -47.67 -16.13
N LEU A 651 -0.95 -46.48 -15.61
CA LEU A 651 -1.28 -46.30 -14.21
C LEU A 651 -2.57 -47.07 -13.82
N SER A 652 -3.56 -47.13 -14.71
CA SER A 652 -4.73 -47.94 -14.53
C SER A 652 -4.39 -49.45 -14.43
N ASP A 653 -3.55 -49.94 -15.31
CA ASP A 653 -3.16 -51.34 -15.32
C ASP A 653 -2.24 -51.75 -14.15
N THR A 654 -1.40 -50.83 -13.66
CA THR A 654 -0.47 -51.10 -12.58
C THR A 654 -0.99 -50.80 -11.19
N GLU A 655 -1.93 -49.86 -11.03
CA GLU A 655 -2.39 -49.38 -9.74
C GLU A 655 -3.90 -49.65 -9.52
N LEU A 656 -4.81 -49.29 -10.46
CA LEU A 656 -6.24 -49.44 -10.25
C LEU A 656 -6.73 -50.88 -10.38
N LYS A 657 -6.33 -51.58 -11.47
CA LYS A 657 -6.78 -52.96 -11.72
C LYS A 657 -6.31 -53.92 -10.60
N PRO A 658 -5.03 -53.90 -10.19
CA PRO A 658 -4.57 -54.78 -9.07
C PRO A 658 -5.22 -54.49 -7.73
N SER A 659 -5.58 -53.23 -7.50
CA SER A 659 -6.21 -52.77 -6.26
C SER A 659 -7.75 -52.93 -6.27
N GLY A 660 -8.36 -53.35 -7.37
CA GLY A 660 -9.81 -53.45 -7.53
C GLY A 660 -10.53 -52.09 -7.49
N LEU A 661 -9.82 -51.00 -7.83
CA LEU A 661 -10.32 -49.63 -7.76
C LEU A 661 -10.80 -49.09 -9.12
N VAL A 662 -10.90 -49.93 -10.15
CA VAL A 662 -11.48 -49.54 -11.43
C VAL A 662 -12.96 -49.18 -11.21
N GLY A 663 -13.38 -48.01 -11.65
CA GLY A 663 -14.70 -47.43 -11.39
C GLY A 663 -14.81 -46.64 -10.08
N ASN A 664 -13.72 -46.58 -9.28
CA ASN A 664 -13.64 -45.66 -8.15
C ASN A 664 -13.19 -44.27 -8.68
N THR A 665 -14.10 -43.33 -8.62
CA THR A 665 -13.92 -41.97 -9.23
C THR A 665 -12.72 -41.23 -8.65
N ASP A 666 -12.44 -41.33 -7.37
CA ASP A 666 -11.31 -40.64 -6.73
C ASP A 666 -9.96 -41.24 -7.13
N ALA A 667 -9.91 -42.57 -7.20
CA ALA A 667 -8.71 -43.28 -7.62
C ALA A 667 -8.40 -43.02 -9.11
N GLU A 668 -9.44 -43.07 -9.97
CA GLU A 668 -9.33 -42.73 -11.41
C GLU A 668 -8.91 -41.27 -11.62
N ARG A 669 -9.45 -40.35 -10.83
CA ARG A 669 -9.07 -38.96 -10.84
C ARG A 669 -7.59 -38.75 -10.44
N THR A 670 -7.16 -39.43 -9.38
CA THR A 670 -5.77 -39.33 -8.91
C THR A 670 -4.77 -39.75 -9.96
N ILE A 671 -5.00 -40.86 -10.64
CA ILE A 671 -4.13 -41.30 -11.73
C ILE A 671 -4.26 -40.40 -12.96
N GLY A 672 -5.47 -39.87 -13.24
CA GLY A 672 -5.72 -38.90 -14.32
C GLY A 672 -4.90 -37.61 -14.14
N VAL A 673 -4.84 -37.07 -12.92
CA VAL A 673 -3.99 -35.90 -12.59
C VAL A 673 -2.51 -36.24 -12.82
N ARG A 674 -2.03 -37.38 -12.33
CA ARG A 674 -0.64 -37.81 -12.50
C ARG A 674 -0.28 -38.03 -13.98
N ALA A 675 -1.18 -38.64 -14.75
CA ALA A 675 -1.01 -38.81 -16.18
C ALA A 675 -0.94 -37.45 -16.92
N MET A 676 -1.80 -36.52 -16.54
CA MET A 676 -1.82 -35.17 -17.13
C MET A 676 -0.54 -34.39 -16.78
N GLU A 677 -0.06 -34.45 -15.54
CA GLU A 677 1.22 -33.84 -15.14
C GLU A 677 2.40 -34.42 -15.90
N SER A 678 2.42 -35.74 -16.09
CA SER A 678 3.44 -36.41 -16.89
C SER A 678 3.41 -35.96 -18.33
N ALA A 679 2.25 -35.96 -18.97
CA ALA A 679 2.06 -35.50 -20.35
C ALA A 679 2.40 -34.00 -20.52
N LYS A 680 2.04 -33.17 -19.56
CA LYS A 680 2.43 -31.76 -19.52
C LYS A 680 3.94 -31.60 -19.47
N LYS A 681 4.63 -32.35 -18.64
CA LYS A 681 6.09 -32.33 -18.53
C LYS A 681 6.74 -32.69 -19.85
N GLU A 682 6.28 -33.77 -20.50
CA GLU A 682 6.80 -34.20 -21.79
C GLU A 682 6.50 -33.19 -22.91
N PHE A 683 5.33 -32.60 -22.93
CA PHE A 683 4.99 -31.48 -23.82
C PHE A 683 5.96 -30.31 -23.68
N LEU A 684 6.22 -29.87 -22.44
CA LEU A 684 7.13 -28.75 -22.16
C LEU A 684 8.59 -29.13 -22.55
N ASN A 685 9.00 -30.38 -22.32
CA ASN A 685 10.28 -30.87 -22.76
C ASN A 685 10.42 -30.85 -24.30
N GLY A 686 9.37 -31.22 -25.02
CA GLY A 686 9.31 -31.15 -26.49
C GLY A 686 9.23 -29.71 -27.01
N LEU A 687 8.62 -28.80 -26.26
CA LEU A 687 8.48 -27.39 -26.62
C LEU A 687 9.81 -26.62 -26.46
N ARG A 688 10.62 -27.00 -25.47
CA ARG A 688 11.89 -26.33 -25.14
C ARG A 688 12.85 -26.16 -26.33
N PRO A 689 13.18 -27.20 -27.13
CA PRO A 689 14.06 -27.03 -28.29
C PRO A 689 13.51 -26.05 -29.33
N LEU A 690 12.19 -26.06 -29.55
CA LEU A 690 11.53 -25.14 -30.46
C LEU A 690 11.65 -23.69 -30.01
N VAL A 691 11.44 -23.43 -28.73
CA VAL A 691 11.56 -22.10 -28.12
C VAL A 691 13.01 -21.65 -28.06
N GLU A 692 13.97 -22.55 -27.77
CA GLU A 692 15.41 -22.26 -27.82
C GLU A 692 15.90 -21.92 -29.23
N GLU A 693 15.42 -22.62 -30.26
CA GLU A 693 15.72 -22.31 -31.66
C GLU A 693 15.23 -20.92 -32.03
N MET A 694 13.98 -20.57 -31.65
CA MET A 694 13.34 -19.31 -32.00
C MET A 694 13.81 -18.13 -31.16
N LEU A 695 13.98 -18.32 -29.85
CA LEU A 695 14.18 -17.24 -28.86
C LEU A 695 15.53 -17.31 -28.13
N GLY A 696 16.30 -18.37 -28.23
CA GLY A 696 17.48 -18.64 -27.38
C GLY A 696 18.51 -17.51 -27.31
N SER A 697 18.68 -16.76 -28.43
CA SER A 697 19.55 -15.56 -28.45
C SER A 697 19.05 -14.41 -27.59
N TYR A 698 17.75 -14.36 -27.30
CA TYR A 698 17.08 -13.30 -26.53
C TYR A 698 16.83 -13.71 -25.08
N LEU A 699 16.82 -15.01 -24.79
CA LEU A 699 16.62 -15.54 -23.42
C LEU A 699 17.84 -15.32 -22.53
N LYS A 700 19.05 -15.30 -23.09
CA LYS A 700 20.27 -15.04 -22.33
C LYS A 700 20.30 -13.58 -21.89
N VAL A 701 20.28 -13.35 -20.59
CA VAL A 701 20.48 -12.02 -20.02
C VAL A 701 21.85 -11.52 -20.48
N LYS A 702 21.89 -10.48 -21.31
CA LYS A 702 23.15 -9.77 -21.59
C LYS A 702 23.64 -9.19 -20.27
N ALA A 703 24.68 -9.78 -19.70
CA ALA A 703 25.41 -9.16 -18.60
C ALA A 703 25.76 -7.74 -19.04
N ARG A 704 25.10 -6.72 -18.48
CA ARG A 704 25.45 -5.32 -18.73
C ARG A 704 26.91 -5.16 -18.35
N ARG A 705 27.77 -4.96 -19.37
CA ARG A 705 29.13 -4.45 -19.13
C ARG A 705 28.95 -3.17 -18.30
N ARG A 706 29.39 -3.21 -17.05
CA ARG A 706 29.67 -1.99 -16.29
C ARG A 706 30.71 -1.21 -17.12
N LEU A 707 30.25 -0.22 -17.82
CA LEU A 707 31.13 0.84 -18.31
C LEU A 707 31.46 1.69 -17.08
N ASN A 708 32.74 1.73 -16.78
CA ASN A 708 33.38 2.54 -15.75
C ASN A 708 32.99 4.02 -15.84
#